data_eb44d69134a31cd35fc40f870f90255e
#
_entry.id   eb44d69134a31cd35fc40f870f90255e
#
_cell.length_a   1.000
_cell.length_b   1.000
_cell.length_c   1.000
_cell.angle_alpha   90.00
_cell.angle_beta   90.00
_cell.angle_gamma   90.00
#
_symmetry.space_group_name_H-M   'P 1'
#
loop_
_entity.id
_entity.type
_entity.pdbx_description
1 polymer ?
#
loop_
_entity_poly.entity_id
_entity_poly.type
_entity_poly.pdbx_seq_one_letter_code
_entity_poly.pdbx_strand_id
1 'polypeptide(L)'
;MKKVLLLVSLVTALSSCGGGGGGGGSSQTGSTTPVPNNPNQPGNSNAQNPTQPGNNQPGNSSAQNPSQPGNNQPGNSNAQNPSQPGSNNPSQNQITGKGVSVAVLDSDFISPDVHTNQLYHKESYLGEILDREFKDRFIQETKSSDPNRNNLSKNNHGIIVATILGGNSGTGATGAKIHGVSVSQGSGFYLDVNKYQELQNKGVRIYSHSFGSQKSFRENPNYREEFRIYLRTLTESILTTENDRRVDVLTNFYKNAVNEGSLFIWAAGNRRFDGTNMNGVSVQAGLPYYIPSLYKGWIAVMGVRPDGREYSPYFARADWTSLQEGVNSAKWWTVAASGDCEIDGCTEYGSSFATPKVSAAAAKIKEKFPWMTGHEIQQTILTTATDLGDPGVDNKFGWGLLNERKALKGPAEFSNELLVGESAARNGAKGQFNANIGDNITSKFENDITGLGGLRKSGNGTLILAGKNTYQGSTDIESGTLEIQKENGSPITIKSGGTLITTPTTIIGLKNSHYDNFSPVNVKNEGGTLENRGSGAVITGNYTATAGSVTKAEIGSKLIVNGSVNLNGGNTTLQTLSNGRYITAKSLSSTIIEAKNGINGNFDKMKTPELIKGSVEKTDNQINVKLSRKNILEYAKETKADEMQQNTAQNIESAFQKLDEEIENGKAGNLSSFEKKAATLQALDLTNRAAILDSLSGQIYASAQALTFQHSQTVNKDLSNRLVMLGTLDNVGDNFGLWVSSFGANGKLEQNGYGKGDTKVFGGQVGIDKQFGDNLILGTALSYSKADVKFNRYGGKSDASNFGVSLYGRLGNKDIPWYLQGRFGVGFVDSDVERDIILSSNDYSRAKINHNDKVYSGYVETGYDIKNSNGDFVVTPFAGITHDTVARGSFSEDKSQFGLKADKKNYSQTSALAGVRVGKAVQWNGGSKTTFQGYVTHQRAFNDEDLSFKAEYSGLPGSSFKVKGIGLSKSKTKAGVGALTEVNSSFGWYVNYDGEISSGKGKGNNNVVTTGLRFNF
;
A
#
# COMPACT_ATOMS: atom_id res chain seq x y z
N MET A 1 42.64 20.21 28.19
CA MET A 1 41.41 19.78 27.51
C MET A 1 41.41 18.29 27.08
N LYS A 2 42.40 17.77 26.29
CA LYS A 2 42.41 16.34 25.90
C LYS A 2 42.40 15.35 27.06
N LYS A 3 43.09 15.58 28.16
CA LYS A 3 43.12 14.72 29.34
C LYS A 3 41.79 14.75 30.16
N VAL A 4 41.09 15.87 30.14
CA VAL A 4 39.77 16.03 30.82
C VAL A 4 38.66 15.36 30.02
N LEU A 5 38.71 15.41 28.69
CA LEU A 5 37.77 14.66 27.84
C LEU A 5 37.92 13.14 27.97
N LEU A 6 39.15 12.65 28.17
CA LEU A 6 39.42 11.21 28.38
C LEU A 6 38.86 10.72 29.72
N LEU A 7 38.91 11.53 30.78
CA LEU A 7 38.31 11.17 32.07
C LEU A 7 36.79 11.15 32.05
N VAL A 8 36.15 12.05 31.32
CA VAL A 8 34.69 12.05 31.13
C VAL A 8 34.24 10.84 30.32
N SER A 9 35.02 10.43 29.32
CA SER A 9 34.72 9.20 28.55
C SER A 9 34.89 7.93 29.36
N LEU A 10 35.81 7.90 30.33
CA LEU A 10 36.05 6.74 31.18
C LEU A 10 34.93 6.57 32.22
N VAL A 11 34.40 7.64 32.77
CA VAL A 11 33.27 7.60 33.74
C VAL A 11 31.96 7.25 33.04
N THR A 12 31.77 7.63 31.78
CA THR A 12 30.59 7.22 31.00
C THR A 12 30.65 5.72 30.63
N ALA A 13 31.83 5.13 30.44
CA ALA A 13 31.98 3.71 30.15
C ALA A 13 31.75 2.81 31.39
N LEU A 14 32.04 3.30 32.58
CA LEU A 14 31.83 2.55 33.83
C LEU A 14 30.37 2.56 34.31
N SER A 15 29.56 3.54 33.89
CA SER A 15 28.13 3.61 34.25
C SER A 15 27.20 2.81 33.31
N SER A 16 27.72 2.31 32.18
CA SER A 16 26.93 1.45 31.25
C SER A 16 26.90 -0.04 31.63
N CYS A 17 27.64 -0.46 32.67
CA CYS A 17 27.76 -1.86 33.14
C CYS A 17 27.04 -2.16 34.47
N GLY A 18 25.81 -1.68 34.63
CA GLY A 18 25.07 -1.93 35.89
C GLY A 18 23.56 -2.05 35.68
N GLY A 19 23.10 -3.28 35.41
CA GLY A 19 21.64 -3.47 35.36
C GLY A 19 21.23 -4.81 34.72
N GLY A 20 21.66 -5.88 35.22
CA GLY A 20 21.14 -7.21 34.89
C GLY A 20 20.73 -7.98 36.16
N GLY A 21 19.61 -8.64 36.12
CA GLY A 21 19.10 -9.60 37.09
C GLY A 21 17.71 -9.26 37.62
N GLY A 22 16.69 -10.07 37.64
CA GLY A 22 16.54 -11.46 37.38
C GLY A 22 15.20 -11.90 37.92
N GLY A 23 14.67 -12.97 37.32
CA GLY A 23 13.76 -13.95 37.95
C GLY A 23 12.28 -13.63 37.76
N GLY A 24 11.44 -14.48 37.27
CA GLY A 24 11.30 -15.87 37.13
C GLY A 24 9.81 -16.17 37.00
N GLY A 25 9.46 -17.18 36.21
CA GLY A 25 8.30 -18.00 36.45
C GLY A 25 7.21 -18.09 35.36
N SER A 26 7.36 -19.09 34.50
CA SER A 26 6.38 -20.07 33.97
C SER A 26 4.98 -19.58 33.53
N SER A 27 4.39 -19.92 32.42
CA SER A 27 4.24 -21.20 31.73
C SER A 27 3.41 -21.01 30.43
N GLN A 28 3.83 -21.70 29.36
CA GLN A 28 3.09 -22.42 28.30
C GLN A 28 1.83 -21.76 27.72
N THR A 29 1.62 -21.65 26.40
CA THR A 29 1.63 -22.55 25.24
C THR A 29 1.40 -21.71 23.98
N GLY A 30 2.07 -21.79 22.91
CA GLY A 30 1.99 -22.75 21.84
C GLY A 30 1.60 -22.10 20.53
N SER A 31 2.41 -22.34 19.50
CA SER A 31 2.13 -22.35 18.06
C SER A 31 2.75 -21.25 17.18
N THR A 32 3.90 -21.55 16.70
CA THR A 32 4.48 -21.64 15.33
C THR A 32 3.97 -20.73 14.19
N THR A 33 4.83 -19.94 13.62
CA THR A 33 5.37 -20.10 12.27
C THR A 33 6.49 -19.10 11.97
N PRO A 34 7.45 -19.43 11.08
CA PRO A 34 8.75 -18.79 11.02
C PRO A 34 8.88 -17.74 9.91
N VAL A 35 9.73 -16.76 10.19
CA VAL A 35 10.25 -15.77 9.24
C VAL A 35 11.58 -16.28 8.70
N PRO A 36 11.90 -16.17 7.43
CA PRO A 36 13.27 -16.41 6.97
C PRO A 36 14.08 -15.10 6.87
N ASN A 37 15.32 -15.23 7.32
CA ASN A 37 16.42 -14.30 7.31
C ASN A 37 16.89 -13.91 5.91
N ASN A 38 17.38 -12.68 5.86
CA ASN A 38 18.26 -12.18 4.81
C ASN A 38 19.72 -12.31 5.26
N PRO A 39 20.67 -12.64 4.40
CA PRO A 39 22.02 -12.11 4.59
C PRO A 39 22.68 -11.57 3.32
N ASN A 40 23.52 -10.56 3.55
CA ASN A 40 24.75 -10.16 2.89
C ASN A 40 24.77 -9.06 1.83
N GLN A 41 25.34 -7.96 2.30
CA GLN A 41 26.21 -7.06 1.53
C GLN A 41 27.63 -7.68 1.40
N PRO A 42 28.47 -7.24 0.42
CA PRO A 42 29.42 -6.16 0.60
C PRO A 42 29.57 -5.24 -0.65
N GLY A 43 29.79 -3.99 -0.59
CA GLY A 43 30.86 -3.11 -0.22
C GLY A 43 31.93 -2.87 -1.29
N ASN A 44 32.02 -1.70 -1.89
CA ASN A 44 33.15 -0.82 -1.95
C ASN A 44 33.03 0.28 -3.03
N SER A 45 33.07 1.51 -2.65
CA SER A 45 33.98 2.67 -2.83
C SER A 45 34.35 3.08 -4.27
N ASN A 46 34.06 4.31 -4.70
CA ASN A 46 34.92 5.46 -4.67
C ASN A 46 34.32 6.73 -5.29
N ALA A 47 34.67 7.81 -4.70
CA ALA A 47 34.34 9.20 -4.95
C ALA A 47 34.89 9.75 -6.30
N GLN A 48 34.24 10.78 -6.80
CA GLN A 48 34.77 12.15 -6.98
C GLN A 48 33.79 13.08 -7.71
N ASN A 49 33.50 14.21 -7.06
CA ASN A 49 32.97 15.47 -7.61
C ASN A 49 34.20 16.36 -7.95
N PRO A 50 34.17 17.56 -8.56
CA PRO A 50 33.07 18.46 -8.91
C PRO A 50 33.23 19.24 -10.24
N THR A 51 32.26 20.02 -10.71
CA THR A 51 32.34 21.47 -10.97
C THR A 51 31.20 21.97 -11.87
N GLN A 52 30.55 23.02 -11.38
CA GLN A 52 29.75 24.02 -12.14
C GLN A 52 30.72 25.12 -12.65
N PRO A 53 30.31 26.18 -13.41
CA PRO A 53 29.02 26.76 -13.68
C PRO A 53 28.86 27.44 -15.09
N GLY A 54 27.70 28.08 -15.37
CA GLY A 54 27.65 29.12 -16.38
C GLY A 54 26.31 29.43 -17.03
N ASN A 55 25.68 30.42 -16.54
CA ASN A 55 24.59 31.33 -16.99
C ASN A 55 24.49 31.65 -18.47
N ASN A 56 23.24 31.79 -19.02
CA ASN A 56 22.66 33.05 -19.45
C ASN A 56 21.35 32.88 -20.23
N GLN A 57 20.32 33.62 -19.78
CA GLN A 57 19.16 34.08 -20.55
C GLN A 57 19.54 35.38 -21.30
N PRO A 58 18.68 36.07 -22.11
CA PRO A 58 17.21 35.96 -22.36
C PRO A 58 16.75 36.39 -23.83
N GLY A 59 15.43 36.43 -24.02
CA GLY A 59 14.81 37.31 -25.05
C GLY A 59 13.69 36.72 -25.89
N ASN A 60 12.55 36.88 -25.63
CA ASN A 60 11.39 37.80 -25.79
C ASN A 60 10.69 37.86 -27.18
N SER A 61 9.36 37.77 -27.11
CA SER A 61 8.29 38.37 -27.95
C SER A 61 7.91 37.64 -29.26
N SER A 62 6.68 37.49 -29.66
CA SER A 62 5.35 38.05 -29.39
C SER A 62 4.30 37.38 -30.30
N ALA A 63 3.13 37.22 -29.76
CA ALA A 63 1.76 37.19 -30.30
C ALA A 63 1.46 37.26 -31.84
N GLN A 64 0.51 36.45 -32.31
CA GLN A 64 -0.84 36.82 -32.73
C GLN A 64 -1.63 35.68 -33.39
N ASN A 65 -2.89 35.54 -32.98
CA ASN A 65 -4.00 34.81 -33.61
C ASN A 65 -4.76 35.82 -34.55
N PRO A 66 -5.84 35.52 -35.31
CA PRO A 66 -6.57 34.26 -35.63
C PRO A 66 -7.05 34.19 -37.11
N SER A 67 -7.67 33.08 -37.58
CA SER A 67 -8.95 33.02 -38.27
C SER A 67 -9.23 31.72 -39.05
N GLN A 68 -10.43 31.21 -38.87
CA GLN A 68 -11.13 30.16 -39.62
C GLN A 68 -11.78 30.75 -40.92
N PRO A 69 -12.53 30.01 -41.78
CA PRO A 69 -12.69 28.56 -42.05
C PRO A 69 -12.74 28.21 -43.57
N GLY A 70 -12.84 26.90 -43.90
CA GLY A 70 -13.14 26.47 -45.26
C GLY A 70 -13.17 24.97 -45.51
N ASN A 71 -14.34 24.49 -45.79
CA ASN A 71 -14.82 23.17 -46.18
C ASN A 71 -14.16 22.61 -47.45
N ASN A 72 -13.91 21.28 -47.55
CA ASN A 72 -14.45 20.33 -48.54
C ASN A 72 -13.65 19.01 -48.62
N GLN A 73 -14.39 17.91 -48.61
CA GLN A 73 -14.01 16.53 -48.98
C GLN A 73 -13.94 16.35 -50.50
N PRO A 74 -13.63 15.10 -51.03
CA PRO A 74 -12.72 14.03 -50.70
C PRO A 74 -11.78 13.61 -51.84
N GLY A 75 -10.80 12.82 -51.60
CA GLY A 75 -9.95 12.23 -52.64
C GLY A 75 -8.98 11.16 -52.12
N ASN A 76 -9.24 10.00 -52.62
CA ASN A 76 -8.61 8.69 -52.46
C ASN A 76 -7.11 8.67 -52.75
N SER A 77 -6.42 7.75 -52.14
CA SER A 77 -5.32 6.88 -52.57
C SER A 77 -3.95 7.01 -51.92
N ASN A 78 -3.49 5.83 -51.62
CA ASN A 78 -2.10 5.30 -51.53
C ASN A 78 -1.45 5.21 -50.16
N ALA A 79 -1.40 3.95 -49.76
CA ALA A 79 -0.46 3.38 -48.79
C ALA A 79 1.00 3.69 -49.15
N GLN A 80 1.71 4.23 -48.19
CA GLN A 80 3.14 4.06 -48.10
C GLN A 80 3.55 3.75 -46.65
N ASN A 81 4.24 2.64 -46.56
CA ASN A 81 4.87 2.10 -45.35
C ASN A 81 6.02 3.03 -44.90
N PRO A 82 6.17 3.39 -43.67
CA PRO A 82 7.44 3.89 -43.19
C PRO A 82 8.09 2.86 -42.24
N SER A 83 9.27 2.49 -42.62
CA SER A 83 10.32 1.83 -41.87
C SER A 83 10.57 2.50 -40.49
N GLN A 84 10.87 1.64 -39.51
CA GLN A 84 11.30 2.00 -38.17
C GLN A 84 12.47 2.96 -38.10
N PRO A 85 12.54 3.74 -37.02
CA PRO A 85 13.75 3.77 -36.24
C PRO A 85 13.49 3.48 -34.74
N GLY A 86 14.40 2.73 -34.16
CA GLY A 86 14.43 2.48 -32.74
C GLY A 86 14.70 3.72 -31.91
N SER A 87 14.04 3.80 -30.78
CA SER A 87 14.55 4.51 -29.60
C SER A 87 14.01 3.83 -28.35
N ASN A 88 14.90 3.28 -27.60
CA ASN A 88 14.72 2.76 -26.26
C ASN A 88 14.27 3.88 -25.32
N ASN A 89 13.10 3.71 -24.73
CA ASN A 89 12.72 4.42 -23.52
C ASN A 89 12.11 3.40 -22.54
N PRO A 90 12.72 3.11 -21.39
CA PRO A 90 12.24 2.10 -20.47
C PRO A 90 11.30 2.75 -19.47
N SER A 91 9.98 2.52 -19.60
CA SER A 91 9.01 2.42 -18.50
C SER A 91 7.56 2.44 -19.00
N GLN A 92 7.12 1.34 -19.59
CA GLN A 92 5.75 0.85 -19.48
C GLN A 92 5.87 -0.62 -19.16
N ASN A 93 5.17 -1.13 -18.15
CA ASN A 93 5.11 -2.55 -17.82
C ASN A 93 4.62 -3.32 -19.05
N GLN A 94 5.55 -3.85 -19.82
CA GLN A 94 5.24 -4.65 -21.02
C GLN A 94 4.62 -5.97 -20.54
N ILE A 95 3.44 -6.31 -21.06
CA ILE A 95 2.76 -7.58 -20.80
C ILE A 95 3.52 -8.66 -21.55
N THR A 96 4.07 -9.62 -20.84
CA THR A 96 5.03 -10.62 -21.36
C THR A 96 4.57 -12.06 -21.17
N GLY A 97 3.40 -12.31 -20.57
CA GLY A 97 2.96 -13.64 -20.12
C GLY A 97 3.56 -14.03 -18.76
N LYS A 98 4.11 -13.08 -17.99
CA LYS A 98 4.77 -13.33 -16.72
C LYS A 98 3.84 -14.00 -15.72
N GLY A 99 4.34 -15.07 -15.09
CA GLY A 99 3.57 -15.84 -14.10
C GLY A 99 2.61 -16.86 -14.73
N VAL A 100 2.56 -16.97 -16.06
CA VAL A 100 1.72 -17.94 -16.77
C VAL A 100 2.55 -19.12 -17.25
N SER A 101 2.04 -20.34 -17.06
CA SER A 101 2.61 -21.59 -17.56
C SER A 101 1.85 -22.06 -18.79
N VAL A 102 2.58 -22.37 -19.87
CA VAL A 102 2.04 -22.91 -21.13
C VAL A 102 2.72 -24.22 -21.45
N ALA A 103 1.95 -25.25 -21.79
CA ALA A 103 2.50 -26.49 -22.31
C ALA A 103 2.58 -26.41 -23.85
N VAL A 104 3.73 -26.73 -24.40
CA VAL A 104 3.95 -26.94 -25.83
C VAL A 104 4.09 -28.46 -26.06
N LEU A 105 3.13 -29.05 -26.74
CA LEU A 105 3.16 -30.46 -27.13
C LEU A 105 3.54 -30.51 -28.60
N ASP A 106 4.67 -31.10 -28.90
CA ASP A 106 5.20 -31.12 -30.26
C ASP A 106 6.16 -32.32 -30.47
N SER A 107 6.84 -32.34 -31.60
CA SER A 107 7.91 -33.28 -31.88
C SER A 107 9.05 -33.18 -30.85
N ASP A 108 10.26 -33.20 -31.18
CA ASP A 108 11.35 -33.18 -30.23
C ASP A 108 11.77 -31.77 -29.78
N PHE A 109 12.18 -31.71 -28.54
CA PHE A 109 12.94 -30.59 -27.98
C PHE A 109 14.36 -31.07 -27.76
N ILE A 110 15.35 -30.52 -28.52
CA ILE A 110 16.73 -30.95 -28.47
C ILE A 110 17.35 -30.50 -27.15
N SER A 111 18.02 -31.43 -26.43
CA SER A 111 18.82 -31.13 -25.28
C SER A 111 20.14 -30.46 -25.70
N PRO A 112 20.60 -29.38 -25.00
CA PRO A 112 21.90 -28.72 -25.31
C PRO A 112 23.12 -29.64 -25.19
N ASP A 113 23.00 -30.80 -24.56
CA ASP A 113 24.10 -31.74 -24.34
C ASP A 113 24.49 -32.61 -25.55
N VAL A 114 23.85 -32.44 -26.70
CA VAL A 114 24.13 -33.27 -27.90
C VAL A 114 25.06 -32.47 -28.83
N HIS A 115 26.33 -32.43 -28.49
CA HIS A 115 27.41 -32.13 -29.44
C HIS A 115 27.57 -33.30 -30.43
N THR A 116 26.93 -33.24 -31.56
CA THR A 116 27.29 -34.10 -32.70
C THR A 116 27.62 -33.28 -33.91
N ASN A 117 28.84 -33.54 -34.34
CA ASN A 117 29.59 -32.99 -35.45
C ASN A 117 28.83 -32.77 -36.77
N GLN A 118 29.06 -31.62 -37.35
CA GLN A 118 29.40 -31.33 -38.74
C GLN A 118 28.34 -31.07 -39.79
N LEU A 119 27.04 -31.14 -39.59
CA LEU A 119 26.15 -30.95 -40.76
C LEU A 119 25.09 -29.86 -40.71
N TYR A 120 24.85 -29.21 -39.59
CA TYR A 120 23.87 -28.12 -39.52
C TYR A 120 24.25 -27.00 -38.58
N HIS A 121 24.67 -25.86 -39.12
CA HIS A 121 24.78 -24.57 -38.44
C HIS A 121 23.46 -24.13 -37.71
N LYS A 122 22.30 -24.74 -38.13
CA LYS A 122 21.01 -24.45 -37.50
C LYS A 122 20.85 -25.08 -36.10
N GLU A 123 21.43 -26.23 -35.81
CA GLU A 123 21.24 -26.95 -34.54
C GLU A 123 21.98 -26.32 -33.40
N SER A 124 23.20 -25.84 -33.62
CA SER A 124 23.93 -25.04 -32.62
C SER A 124 23.25 -23.74 -32.33
N TYR A 125 22.67 -23.08 -33.34
CA TYR A 125 21.97 -21.83 -33.23
C TYR A 125 20.67 -21.97 -32.40
N LEU A 126 19.88 -23.05 -32.58
CA LEU A 126 18.66 -23.30 -31.79
C LEU A 126 18.97 -23.68 -30.34
N GLY A 127 20.07 -24.40 -30.09
CA GLY A 127 20.58 -24.68 -28.75
C GLY A 127 20.99 -23.40 -28.02
N GLU A 128 21.72 -22.52 -28.71
CA GLU A 128 22.09 -21.20 -28.19
C GLU A 128 20.88 -20.30 -27.89
N ILE A 129 19.82 -20.39 -28.69
CA ILE A 129 18.56 -19.69 -28.44
C ILE A 129 17.87 -20.21 -27.17
N LEU A 130 17.82 -21.53 -26.97
CA LEU A 130 17.24 -22.10 -25.76
C LEU A 130 17.99 -21.63 -24.49
N ASP A 131 19.32 -21.68 -24.52
CA ASP A 131 20.13 -21.26 -23.39
C ASP A 131 20.03 -19.75 -23.13
N ARG A 132 19.99 -18.94 -24.19
CA ARG A 132 19.93 -17.49 -24.09
C ARG A 132 18.55 -16.97 -23.67
N GLU A 133 17.47 -17.54 -24.27
CA GLU A 133 16.12 -16.98 -24.16
C GLU A 133 15.25 -17.68 -23.11
N PHE A 134 15.55 -18.94 -22.78
CA PHE A 134 14.69 -19.77 -21.95
C PHE A 134 15.36 -20.37 -20.70
N LYS A 135 16.62 -20.12 -20.43
CA LYS A 135 17.44 -20.77 -19.39
C LYS A 135 16.70 -21.10 -18.08
N ASP A 136 15.84 -20.21 -17.61
CA ASP A 136 15.10 -20.36 -16.36
C ASP A 136 13.59 -20.56 -16.57
N ARG A 137 13.11 -20.60 -17.81
CA ARG A 137 11.67 -20.61 -18.14
C ARG A 137 11.23 -21.83 -18.95
N PHE A 138 12.14 -22.57 -19.55
CA PHE A 138 11.86 -23.78 -20.33
C PHE A 138 12.09 -25.01 -19.48
N ILE A 139 11.07 -25.87 -19.38
CA ILE A 139 11.14 -27.16 -18.71
C ILE A 139 10.84 -28.24 -19.72
N GLN A 140 11.80 -29.10 -20.00
CA GLN A 140 11.60 -30.28 -20.80
C GLN A 140 10.92 -31.37 -19.95
N GLU A 141 9.64 -31.62 -20.18
CA GLU A 141 8.83 -32.55 -19.40
C GLU A 141 9.00 -34.00 -19.87
N THR A 142 9.20 -34.24 -21.17
CA THR A 142 9.46 -35.55 -21.73
C THR A 142 10.57 -35.49 -22.78
N LYS A 143 11.41 -36.50 -22.83
CA LYS A 143 12.40 -36.69 -23.87
C LYS A 143 11.86 -37.66 -24.93
N SER A 144 12.32 -37.50 -26.18
CA SER A 144 11.99 -38.47 -27.24
C SER A 144 12.51 -39.87 -26.91
N SER A 145 11.71 -40.88 -27.17
CA SER A 145 12.13 -42.27 -27.05
C SER A 145 12.59 -42.90 -28.40
N ASP A 146 12.86 -42.04 -29.42
CA ASP A 146 13.26 -42.57 -30.75
C ASP A 146 14.67 -43.20 -30.69
N PRO A 147 14.81 -44.49 -30.94
CA PRO A 147 16.08 -45.19 -30.96
C PRO A 147 16.97 -44.78 -32.15
N ASN A 148 16.41 -44.19 -33.23
CA ASN A 148 17.12 -43.79 -34.45
C ASN A 148 17.59 -42.30 -34.37
N ARG A 149 17.99 -41.84 -33.23
CA ARG A 149 18.41 -40.49 -32.92
C ARG A 149 19.49 -39.88 -33.86
N ASN A 150 20.16 -40.69 -34.65
CA ASN A 150 21.16 -40.26 -35.63
C ASN A 150 20.58 -39.58 -36.87
N ASN A 151 19.24 -39.59 -37.06
CA ASN A 151 18.54 -38.92 -38.16
C ASN A 151 17.78 -37.65 -37.69
N LEU A 152 18.11 -37.11 -36.54
CA LEU A 152 17.46 -35.92 -35.88
C LEU A 152 17.64 -34.60 -36.63
N SER A 153 18.34 -34.58 -37.74
CA SER A 153 18.56 -33.37 -38.55
C SER A 153 17.30 -32.79 -39.21
N LYS A 154 16.14 -33.38 -38.97
CA LYS A 154 14.89 -32.95 -39.64
C LYS A 154 13.75 -32.49 -38.70
N ASN A 155 13.86 -32.58 -37.35
CA ASN A 155 12.71 -32.36 -36.45
C ASN A 155 12.99 -31.37 -35.31
N ASN A 156 13.53 -30.19 -35.58
CA ASN A 156 13.62 -29.08 -34.62
C ASN A 156 12.30 -28.32 -34.45
N HIS A 157 11.20 -28.90 -34.93
CA HIS A 157 9.91 -28.22 -35.01
C HIS A 157 9.41 -27.78 -33.62
N GLY A 158 9.51 -28.62 -32.58
CA GLY A 158 9.07 -28.29 -31.25
C GLY A 158 9.82 -27.10 -30.63
N ILE A 159 11.15 -27.01 -30.88
CA ILE A 159 11.95 -25.85 -30.39
C ILE A 159 11.55 -24.59 -31.13
N ILE A 160 11.36 -24.66 -32.46
CA ILE A 160 10.90 -23.49 -33.24
C ILE A 160 9.58 -22.97 -32.69
N VAL A 161 8.61 -23.85 -32.47
CA VAL A 161 7.30 -23.54 -31.93
C VAL A 161 7.40 -22.94 -30.55
N ALA A 162 8.23 -23.51 -29.66
CA ALA A 162 8.46 -22.94 -28.32
C ALA A 162 9.10 -21.55 -28.38
N THR A 163 10.03 -21.33 -29.32
CA THR A 163 10.69 -20.03 -29.51
C THR A 163 9.73 -18.98 -30.07
N ILE A 164 8.84 -19.33 -30.99
CA ILE A 164 7.77 -18.40 -31.42
C ILE A 164 6.86 -18.04 -30.24
N LEU A 165 6.50 -19.01 -29.39
CA LEU A 165 5.62 -18.76 -28.26
C LEU A 165 6.27 -17.91 -27.17
N GLY A 166 7.48 -18.24 -26.76
CA GLY A 166 8.11 -17.66 -25.56
C GLY A 166 9.40 -16.89 -25.79
N GLY A 167 9.93 -16.85 -27.02
CA GLY A 167 11.18 -16.17 -27.34
C GLY A 167 11.03 -14.68 -27.62
N ASN A 168 12.16 -14.03 -27.88
CA ASN A 168 12.23 -12.58 -28.08
C ASN A 168 11.89 -12.12 -29.52
N SER A 169 11.31 -12.99 -30.31
CA SER A 169 10.94 -12.77 -31.73
C SER A 169 9.70 -11.87 -31.92
N GLY A 170 9.54 -10.85 -31.10
CA GLY A 170 8.55 -9.79 -31.29
C GLY A 170 7.11 -10.11 -30.86
N THR A 171 6.58 -11.27 -31.17
CA THR A 171 5.22 -11.70 -30.80
C THR A 171 5.16 -12.61 -29.58
N GLY A 172 6.28 -13.14 -29.12
CA GLY A 172 6.37 -14.13 -28.05
C GLY A 172 5.96 -13.61 -26.66
N ALA A 173 5.52 -14.54 -25.83
CA ALA A 173 5.25 -14.32 -24.40
C ALA A 173 6.54 -14.48 -23.59
N THR A 174 7.41 -13.51 -23.66
CA THR A 174 8.80 -13.55 -23.14
C THR A 174 8.94 -13.71 -21.63
N GLY A 175 7.86 -13.61 -20.87
CA GLY A 175 7.80 -13.86 -19.42
C GLY A 175 7.10 -15.16 -19.03
N ALA A 176 6.49 -15.88 -20.00
CA ALA A 176 5.80 -17.12 -19.74
C ALA A 176 6.77 -18.27 -19.46
N LYS A 177 6.31 -19.23 -18.64
CA LYS A 177 7.03 -20.47 -18.36
C LYS A 177 6.56 -21.53 -19.36
N ILE A 178 7.49 -22.11 -20.10
CA ILE A 178 7.20 -23.07 -21.17
C ILE A 178 7.50 -24.50 -20.71
N HIS A 179 6.51 -25.39 -20.81
CA HIS A 179 6.64 -26.80 -20.54
C HIS A 179 6.66 -27.57 -21.88
N GLY A 180 7.84 -27.96 -22.33
CA GLY A 180 8.02 -28.71 -23.57
C GLY A 180 7.73 -30.21 -23.37
N VAL A 181 6.73 -30.74 -24.08
CA VAL A 181 6.33 -32.12 -24.03
C VAL A 181 6.58 -32.74 -25.40
N SER A 182 7.64 -33.55 -25.51
CA SER A 182 7.86 -34.33 -26.71
C SER A 182 6.80 -35.43 -26.86
N VAL A 183 6.07 -35.37 -27.94
CA VAL A 183 5.05 -36.38 -28.33
C VAL A 183 5.59 -37.33 -29.38
N SER A 184 6.83 -37.18 -29.83
CA SER A 184 7.47 -38.07 -30.78
C SER A 184 7.81 -39.41 -30.16
N GLN A 185 7.37 -40.47 -30.81
CA GLN A 185 7.69 -41.84 -30.44
C GLN A 185 7.98 -42.67 -31.70
N GLY A 186 9.26 -42.94 -31.98
CA GLY A 186 9.71 -43.54 -33.21
C GLY A 186 9.27 -42.72 -34.45
N SER A 187 8.53 -43.37 -35.37
CA SER A 187 8.02 -42.67 -36.56
C SER A 187 6.64 -42.03 -36.38
N GLY A 188 6.10 -41.97 -35.14
CA GLY A 188 4.75 -41.48 -34.84
C GLY A 188 4.70 -40.53 -33.68
N PHE A 189 3.51 -40.07 -33.35
CA PHE A 189 3.21 -39.21 -32.19
C PHE A 189 2.45 -40.00 -31.13
N TYR A 190 2.75 -39.74 -29.87
CA TYR A 190 2.07 -40.36 -28.74
C TYR A 190 1.61 -39.32 -27.73
N LEU A 191 0.31 -39.27 -27.41
CA LEU A 191 -0.31 -38.42 -26.41
C LEU A 191 -0.45 -39.17 -25.09
N ASP A 192 0.31 -38.78 -24.09
CA ASP A 192 0.24 -39.38 -22.75
C ASP A 192 -0.73 -38.60 -21.86
N VAL A 193 -1.87 -39.23 -21.52
CA VAL A 193 -2.88 -38.62 -20.64
C VAL A 193 -2.33 -38.35 -19.25
N ASN A 194 -1.44 -39.20 -18.73
CA ASN A 194 -0.84 -38.99 -17.41
C ASN A 194 0.01 -37.71 -17.40
N LYS A 195 0.70 -37.43 -18.50
CA LYS A 195 1.49 -36.19 -18.63
C LYS A 195 0.61 -34.95 -18.67
N TYR A 196 -0.52 -35.00 -19.36
CA TYR A 196 -1.51 -33.90 -19.30
C TYR A 196 -2.02 -33.68 -17.87
N GLN A 197 -2.31 -34.74 -17.11
CA GLN A 197 -2.77 -34.66 -15.73
C GLN A 197 -1.69 -34.06 -14.81
N GLU A 198 -0.43 -34.47 -15.00
CA GLU A 198 0.71 -33.93 -14.28
C GLU A 198 0.88 -32.41 -14.51
N LEU A 199 0.79 -31.99 -15.78
CA LEU A 199 0.86 -30.57 -16.15
C LEU A 199 -0.29 -29.75 -15.54
N GLN A 200 -1.52 -30.29 -15.55
CA GLN A 200 -2.67 -29.66 -14.93
C GLN A 200 -2.47 -29.50 -13.42
N ASN A 201 -1.92 -30.49 -12.75
CA ASN A 201 -1.58 -30.47 -11.34
C ASN A 201 -0.46 -29.44 -11.03
N LYS A 202 0.44 -29.19 -11.97
CA LYS A 202 1.44 -28.10 -11.92
C LYS A 202 0.86 -26.72 -12.22
N GLY A 203 -0.45 -26.59 -12.44
CA GLY A 203 -1.14 -25.33 -12.71
C GLY A 203 -1.14 -24.89 -14.18
N VAL A 204 -0.68 -25.72 -15.12
CA VAL A 204 -0.79 -25.43 -16.55
C VAL A 204 -2.26 -25.46 -16.96
N ARG A 205 -2.70 -24.42 -17.68
CA ARG A 205 -4.07 -24.28 -18.17
C ARG A 205 -4.14 -23.92 -19.67
N ILE A 206 -3.00 -23.66 -20.30
CA ILE A 206 -2.89 -23.34 -21.74
C ILE A 206 -2.01 -24.42 -22.38
N TYR A 207 -2.55 -25.06 -23.40
CA TYR A 207 -1.91 -26.17 -24.10
C TYR A 207 -1.83 -25.84 -25.59
N SER A 208 -0.63 -25.81 -26.16
CA SER A 208 -0.32 -25.48 -27.55
C SER A 208 0.07 -26.74 -28.32
N HIS A 209 -0.64 -27.04 -29.40
CA HIS A 209 -0.45 -28.23 -30.20
C HIS A 209 -0.22 -27.84 -31.65
N SER A 210 1.01 -27.96 -32.12
CA SER A 210 1.37 -27.60 -33.50
C SER A 210 1.41 -28.83 -34.44
N PHE A 211 0.54 -29.79 -34.20
CA PHE A 211 0.39 -31.00 -35.02
C PHE A 211 -1.07 -31.40 -35.12
N GLY A 212 -1.37 -32.34 -36.06
CA GLY A 212 -2.71 -32.91 -36.24
C GLY A 212 -2.74 -33.92 -37.34
N SER A 213 -3.88 -34.62 -37.54
CA SER A 213 -4.08 -35.54 -38.62
C SER A 213 -4.20 -34.82 -39.96
N GLN A 214 -3.91 -35.53 -41.03
CA GLN A 214 -4.11 -35.02 -42.40
C GLN A 214 -5.54 -35.22 -42.92
N LYS A 215 -6.41 -35.77 -42.10
CA LYS A 215 -7.82 -35.85 -42.38
C LYS A 215 -8.57 -34.74 -41.66
N SER A 216 -9.51 -34.14 -42.36
CA SER A 216 -10.37 -33.12 -41.74
C SER A 216 -11.47 -33.81 -40.92
N PHE A 217 -12.02 -33.08 -39.95
CA PHE A 217 -13.13 -33.56 -39.13
C PHE A 217 -14.38 -33.88 -39.93
N ARG A 218 -14.55 -33.31 -41.12
CA ARG A 218 -15.69 -33.60 -42.02
C ARG A 218 -15.51 -34.88 -42.87
N GLU A 219 -14.28 -35.24 -43.13
CA GLU A 219 -13.95 -36.42 -43.95
C GLU A 219 -13.95 -37.69 -43.14
N ASN A 220 -13.79 -37.60 -41.83
CA ASN A 220 -13.77 -38.75 -40.95
C ASN A 220 -14.94 -38.69 -39.95
N PRO A 221 -16.03 -39.44 -40.13
CA PRO A 221 -17.14 -39.44 -39.22
C PRO A 221 -16.80 -40.05 -37.85
N ASN A 222 -15.64 -40.69 -37.72
CA ASN A 222 -15.18 -41.34 -36.49
C ASN A 222 -13.86 -40.78 -36.00
N TYR A 223 -13.91 -39.73 -35.18
CA TYR A 223 -12.70 -39.14 -34.59
C TYR A 223 -11.84 -40.15 -33.81
N ARG A 224 -12.42 -41.20 -33.29
CA ARG A 224 -11.72 -42.25 -32.52
C ARG A 224 -10.63 -42.91 -33.34
N GLU A 225 -10.84 -43.13 -34.62
CA GLU A 225 -9.86 -43.71 -35.53
C GLU A 225 -8.59 -42.87 -35.60
N GLU A 226 -8.72 -41.54 -35.72
CA GLU A 226 -7.59 -40.61 -35.77
C GLU A 226 -6.88 -40.48 -34.42
N PHE A 227 -7.59 -40.54 -33.30
CA PHE A 227 -6.97 -40.54 -31.99
C PHE A 227 -6.32 -41.84 -31.58
N ARG A 228 -6.78 -42.99 -32.07
CA ARG A 228 -6.12 -44.30 -31.88
C ARG A 228 -4.68 -44.29 -32.40
N ILE A 229 -4.41 -43.61 -33.52
CA ILE A 229 -3.06 -43.45 -34.07
C ILE A 229 -2.12 -42.78 -33.06
N TYR A 230 -2.59 -41.79 -32.29
CA TYR A 230 -1.82 -41.03 -31.32
C TYR A 230 -1.77 -41.64 -29.90
N LEU A 231 -2.47 -42.75 -29.65
CA LEU A 231 -2.58 -43.39 -28.35
C LEU A 231 -2.05 -44.81 -28.27
N ARG A 232 -1.54 -45.34 -29.39
CA ARG A 232 -0.96 -46.67 -29.47
C ARG A 232 0.56 -46.63 -29.33
N THR A 233 1.14 -47.72 -28.79
CA THR A 233 2.57 -47.96 -28.89
C THR A 233 2.92 -48.49 -30.30
N LEU A 234 4.16 -48.41 -30.71
CA LEU A 234 4.61 -48.81 -32.05
C LEU A 234 4.33 -50.29 -32.39
N THR A 235 4.17 -51.12 -31.36
CA THR A 235 3.95 -52.57 -31.49
C THR A 235 2.48 -52.97 -31.43
N GLU A 236 1.56 -52.04 -31.17
CA GLU A 236 0.13 -52.33 -31.00
C GLU A 236 -0.65 -52.16 -32.30
N SER A 237 -1.65 -53.06 -32.53
CA SER A 237 -2.64 -52.85 -33.58
C SER A 237 -3.51 -51.62 -33.31
N ILE A 238 -3.90 -50.90 -34.39
CA ILE A 238 -4.77 -49.72 -34.29
C ILE A 238 -6.15 -50.06 -33.72
N LEU A 239 -6.68 -51.23 -34.03
CA LEU A 239 -8.03 -51.66 -33.71
C LEU A 239 -8.07 -52.55 -32.47
N THR A 240 -7.68 -52.03 -31.31
CA THR A 240 -7.83 -52.76 -30.05
C THR A 240 -8.83 -52.07 -29.13
N THR A 241 -9.55 -52.85 -28.31
CA THR A 241 -10.44 -52.32 -27.25
C THR A 241 -9.69 -51.48 -26.27
N GLU A 242 -8.43 -51.75 -26.04
CA GLU A 242 -7.54 -50.93 -25.16
C GLU A 242 -7.30 -49.56 -25.78
N ASN A 243 -7.08 -49.44 -27.07
CA ASN A 243 -6.90 -48.12 -27.71
C ASN A 243 -8.21 -47.33 -27.70
N ASP A 244 -9.38 -47.96 -27.81
CA ASP A 244 -10.65 -47.27 -27.62
C ASP A 244 -10.82 -46.74 -26.20
N ARG A 245 -10.45 -47.52 -25.19
CA ARG A 245 -10.46 -47.12 -23.80
C ARG A 245 -9.52 -45.94 -23.57
N ARG A 246 -8.34 -45.91 -24.17
CA ARG A 246 -7.39 -44.78 -24.08
C ARG A 246 -7.96 -43.52 -24.74
N VAL A 247 -8.69 -43.63 -25.86
CA VAL A 247 -9.38 -42.47 -26.46
C VAL A 247 -10.44 -41.91 -25.51
N ASP A 248 -11.21 -42.78 -24.83
CA ASP A 248 -12.23 -42.35 -23.87
C ASP A 248 -11.57 -41.64 -22.65
N VAL A 249 -10.45 -42.16 -22.14
CA VAL A 249 -9.71 -41.54 -21.04
C VAL A 249 -9.20 -40.17 -21.44
N LEU A 250 -8.61 -40.02 -22.64
CA LEU A 250 -8.12 -38.73 -23.15
C LEU A 250 -9.25 -37.73 -23.35
N THR A 251 -10.35 -38.14 -24.00
CA THR A 251 -11.46 -37.21 -24.25
C THR A 251 -12.19 -36.80 -22.97
N ASN A 252 -12.28 -37.72 -22.00
CA ASN A 252 -12.80 -37.37 -20.68
C ASN A 252 -11.85 -36.39 -19.92
N PHE A 253 -10.54 -36.58 -20.05
CA PHE A 253 -9.58 -35.62 -19.55
C PHE A 253 -9.84 -34.21 -20.15
N TYR A 254 -9.95 -34.13 -21.49
CA TYR A 254 -10.22 -32.83 -22.15
C TYR A 254 -11.51 -32.17 -21.66
N LYS A 255 -12.61 -32.93 -21.51
CA LYS A 255 -13.88 -32.43 -20.97
C LYS A 255 -13.71 -31.85 -19.58
N ASN A 256 -13.04 -32.59 -18.70
CA ASN A 256 -12.78 -32.14 -17.31
C ASN A 256 -11.88 -30.92 -17.28
N ALA A 257 -10.78 -30.92 -18.03
CA ALA A 257 -9.83 -29.84 -18.09
C ALA A 257 -10.46 -28.51 -18.62
N VAL A 258 -11.31 -28.62 -19.67
CA VAL A 258 -12.08 -27.44 -20.16
C VAL A 258 -13.04 -26.94 -19.11
N ASN A 259 -13.75 -27.80 -18.40
CA ASN A 259 -14.63 -27.39 -17.30
C ASN A 259 -13.87 -26.73 -16.14
N GLU A 260 -12.60 -27.12 -15.94
CA GLU A 260 -11.70 -26.50 -14.96
C GLU A 260 -10.96 -25.27 -15.50
N GLY A 261 -11.33 -24.80 -16.69
CA GLY A 261 -10.85 -23.55 -17.29
C GLY A 261 -9.57 -23.68 -18.10
N SER A 262 -9.22 -24.87 -18.58
CA SER A 262 -8.10 -25.05 -19.51
C SER A 262 -8.47 -24.63 -20.94
N LEU A 263 -7.45 -24.22 -21.71
CA LEU A 263 -7.52 -23.82 -23.11
C LEU A 263 -6.58 -24.68 -23.93
N PHE A 264 -7.14 -25.37 -24.95
CA PHE A 264 -6.44 -26.17 -25.90
C PHE A 264 -6.41 -25.47 -27.26
N ILE A 265 -5.20 -25.21 -27.76
CA ILE A 265 -4.96 -24.44 -28.98
C ILE A 265 -4.29 -25.42 -29.99
N TRP A 266 -4.94 -25.63 -31.12
CA TRP A 266 -4.52 -26.63 -32.09
C TRP A 266 -4.27 -26.02 -33.47
N ALA A 267 -3.21 -26.47 -34.13
CA ALA A 267 -3.00 -26.19 -35.55
C ALA A 267 -4.16 -26.75 -36.38
N ALA A 268 -4.74 -25.91 -37.23
CA ALA A 268 -5.86 -26.30 -38.09
C ALA A 268 -5.48 -27.37 -39.10
N GLY A 269 -4.20 -27.45 -39.48
CA GLY A 269 -3.67 -28.38 -40.45
C GLY A 269 -3.12 -27.66 -41.67
N ASN A 270 -2.39 -28.42 -42.49
CA ASN A 270 -1.74 -27.99 -43.72
C ASN A 270 -2.20 -28.85 -44.89
N ARG A 271 -1.57 -28.62 -46.07
CA ARG A 271 -1.79 -29.45 -47.25
C ARG A 271 -1.45 -30.93 -46.95
N ARG A 272 -2.19 -31.87 -47.54
CA ARG A 272 -1.88 -33.31 -47.47
C ARG A 272 -0.58 -33.67 -48.16
N PHE A 273 -0.02 -34.82 -47.80
CA PHE A 273 1.21 -35.33 -48.43
C PHE A 273 1.05 -35.61 -49.96
N ASP A 274 -0.19 -35.95 -50.40
CA ASP A 274 -0.54 -36.13 -51.82
C ASP A 274 -0.70 -34.84 -52.60
N GLY A 275 -0.53 -33.70 -51.89
CA GLY A 275 -0.65 -32.39 -52.51
C GLY A 275 -2.07 -31.84 -52.62
N THR A 276 -3.07 -32.57 -52.13
CA THR A 276 -4.47 -32.09 -52.09
C THR A 276 -4.76 -31.24 -50.85
N ASN A 277 -5.77 -30.38 -50.89
CA ASN A 277 -6.20 -29.55 -49.75
C ASN A 277 -7.09 -30.37 -48.80
N MET A 278 -7.01 -30.01 -47.52
CA MET A 278 -7.94 -30.53 -46.52
C MET A 278 -9.30 -29.78 -46.60
N ASN A 279 -10.38 -30.53 -46.47
CA ASN A 279 -11.75 -30.00 -46.41
C ASN A 279 -12.15 -29.68 -44.98
N GLY A 280 -11.64 -28.56 -44.43
CA GLY A 280 -11.86 -28.15 -43.04
C GLY A 280 -10.64 -28.45 -42.18
N VAL A 281 -10.72 -28.06 -40.89
CA VAL A 281 -9.64 -28.25 -39.93
C VAL A 281 -9.39 -29.75 -39.62
N SER A 282 -8.20 -30.08 -39.12
CA SER A 282 -7.84 -31.44 -38.70
C SER A 282 -8.83 -32.01 -37.69
N VAL A 283 -8.91 -33.32 -37.56
CA VAL A 283 -9.82 -33.98 -36.60
C VAL A 283 -9.55 -33.49 -35.16
N GLN A 284 -8.30 -33.27 -34.78
CA GLN A 284 -7.92 -32.79 -33.45
C GLN A 284 -8.39 -31.34 -33.24
N ALA A 285 -8.14 -30.47 -34.18
CA ALA A 285 -8.59 -29.06 -34.11
C ALA A 285 -10.13 -28.94 -34.22
N GLY A 286 -10.77 -29.90 -34.91
CA GLY A 286 -12.22 -30.02 -35.10
C GLY A 286 -12.95 -30.85 -34.03
N LEU A 287 -12.28 -31.28 -32.96
CA LEU A 287 -12.87 -32.19 -31.95
C LEU A 287 -14.18 -31.68 -31.32
N PRO A 288 -14.40 -30.34 -31.09
CA PRO A 288 -15.68 -29.83 -30.61
C PRO A 288 -16.88 -30.17 -31.48
N TYR A 289 -16.68 -30.48 -32.79
CA TYR A 289 -17.74 -30.95 -33.66
C TYR A 289 -18.33 -32.27 -33.15
N TYR A 290 -17.49 -33.17 -32.65
CA TYR A 290 -17.89 -34.48 -32.14
C TYR A 290 -18.24 -34.44 -30.66
N ILE A 291 -17.62 -33.56 -29.92
CA ILE A 291 -17.73 -33.41 -28.47
C ILE A 291 -18.04 -31.95 -28.14
N PRO A 292 -19.31 -31.53 -28.22
CA PRO A 292 -19.69 -30.12 -28.07
C PRO A 292 -19.27 -29.46 -26.73
N SER A 293 -19.09 -30.25 -25.67
CA SER A 293 -18.64 -29.69 -24.37
C SER A 293 -17.22 -29.10 -24.40
N LEU A 294 -16.39 -29.44 -25.39
CA LEU A 294 -15.04 -28.91 -25.54
C LEU A 294 -14.98 -27.49 -26.12
N TYR A 295 -16.08 -27.08 -26.74
CA TYR A 295 -16.20 -25.83 -27.44
C TYR A 295 -15.74 -24.59 -26.61
N LYS A 296 -15.97 -24.57 -25.30
CA LYS A 296 -15.59 -23.46 -24.38
C LYS A 296 -14.11 -23.36 -24.04
N GLY A 297 -13.28 -24.23 -24.52
CA GLY A 297 -11.84 -24.25 -24.23
C GLY A 297 -11.00 -24.73 -25.39
N TRP A 298 -11.45 -24.51 -26.63
CA TRP A 298 -10.82 -25.04 -27.84
C TRP A 298 -10.63 -23.96 -28.89
N ILE A 299 -9.44 -23.84 -29.46
CA ILE A 299 -9.13 -22.93 -30.57
C ILE A 299 -8.44 -23.74 -31.67
N ALA A 300 -8.95 -23.65 -32.89
CA ALA A 300 -8.26 -24.07 -34.10
C ALA A 300 -7.52 -22.86 -34.70
N VAL A 301 -6.26 -23.02 -35.07
CA VAL A 301 -5.46 -21.92 -35.61
C VAL A 301 -5.07 -22.16 -37.05
N MET A 302 -5.56 -21.30 -37.91
CA MET A 302 -5.23 -21.27 -39.33
C MET A 302 -3.98 -20.42 -39.58
N GLY A 303 -3.06 -20.91 -40.44
CA GLY A 303 -1.91 -20.14 -40.91
C GLY A 303 -2.26 -19.27 -42.14
N VAL A 304 -1.94 -17.97 -42.06
CA VAL A 304 -2.07 -17.03 -43.17
C VAL A 304 -0.75 -16.24 -43.34
N ARG A 305 -0.57 -15.54 -44.45
CA ARG A 305 0.52 -14.59 -44.58
C ARG A 305 0.42 -13.45 -43.56
N PRO A 306 1.51 -12.74 -43.26
CA PRO A 306 1.45 -11.60 -42.30
C PRO A 306 0.46 -10.54 -42.73
N ASP A 307 0.17 -10.38 -44.01
CA ASP A 307 -0.81 -9.45 -44.56
C ASP A 307 -2.27 -9.99 -44.55
N GLY A 308 -2.51 -11.17 -43.98
CA GLY A 308 -3.81 -11.80 -43.87
C GLY A 308 -4.25 -12.56 -45.11
N ARG A 309 -3.47 -12.54 -46.19
CA ARG A 309 -3.77 -13.32 -47.39
C ARG A 309 -3.44 -14.82 -47.21
N GLU A 310 -4.19 -15.67 -47.90
CA GLU A 310 -3.88 -17.11 -47.89
C GLU A 310 -2.54 -17.40 -48.53
N TYR A 311 -1.83 -18.34 -48.00
CA TYR A 311 -0.83 -19.08 -48.76
C TYR A 311 -1.56 -20.03 -49.68
N SER A 312 -1.91 -19.62 -50.89
CA SER A 312 -2.57 -20.50 -51.85
C SER A 312 -1.63 -21.62 -52.33
N PRO A 313 -1.99 -22.86 -52.34
CA PRO A 313 -3.16 -23.61 -51.88
C PRO A 313 -2.91 -24.46 -50.60
N TYR A 314 -2.16 -23.99 -49.60
CA TYR A 314 -1.41 -24.80 -48.64
C TYR A 314 -2.03 -25.04 -47.26
N PHE A 315 -3.16 -24.36 -46.87
CA PHE A 315 -3.66 -24.47 -45.52
C PHE A 315 -5.12 -24.90 -45.42
N ALA A 316 -5.43 -25.57 -44.31
CA ALA A 316 -6.79 -25.94 -43.96
C ALA A 316 -7.60 -24.67 -43.64
N ARG A 317 -8.77 -24.52 -44.21
CA ARG A 317 -9.77 -23.49 -43.91
C ARG A 317 -10.62 -23.89 -42.71
N ALA A 318 -11.23 -22.92 -42.05
CA ALA A 318 -12.09 -23.13 -40.90
C ALA A 318 -13.25 -24.11 -41.25
N ASP A 319 -13.86 -23.90 -42.38
CA ASP A 319 -14.85 -24.81 -42.95
C ASP A 319 -14.92 -24.65 -44.46
N TRP A 320 -14.93 -25.77 -45.23
CA TRP A 320 -14.79 -25.68 -46.68
C TRP A 320 -16.12 -25.65 -47.44
N THR A 321 -17.22 -26.06 -46.88
CA THR A 321 -18.44 -26.23 -47.64
C THR A 321 -19.49 -25.17 -47.40
N SER A 322 -19.75 -24.40 -48.46
CA SER A 322 -20.78 -23.41 -48.58
C SER A 322 -22.23 -23.88 -48.63
N LEU A 323 -22.51 -25.17 -48.53
CA LEU A 323 -23.81 -25.67 -48.97
C LEU A 323 -24.58 -26.57 -47.98
N GLN A 324 -24.05 -26.83 -46.80
CA GLN A 324 -24.87 -27.40 -45.72
C GLN A 324 -24.58 -26.65 -44.43
N GLU A 325 -25.55 -25.90 -44.02
CA GLU A 325 -25.61 -25.27 -42.69
C GLU A 325 -25.65 -26.36 -41.60
N GLY A 326 -24.50 -27.02 -41.39
CA GLY A 326 -24.32 -27.96 -40.28
C GLY A 326 -24.19 -27.24 -38.98
N VAL A 327 -25.01 -27.58 -38.03
CA VAL A 327 -24.85 -27.22 -36.62
C VAL A 327 -23.44 -27.60 -36.15
N ASN A 328 -22.74 -26.72 -35.43
CA ASN A 328 -21.36 -26.90 -34.90
C ASN A 328 -20.24 -26.81 -35.94
N SER A 329 -20.25 -25.83 -36.80
CA SER A 329 -19.13 -25.55 -37.74
C SER A 329 -17.87 -25.06 -36.98
N ALA A 330 -16.69 -25.52 -37.40
CA ALA A 330 -15.40 -25.15 -36.81
C ALA A 330 -15.09 -23.63 -36.90
N LYS A 331 -15.79 -22.90 -37.76
CA LYS A 331 -15.63 -21.44 -37.87
C LYS A 331 -15.78 -20.72 -36.53
N TRP A 332 -16.65 -21.21 -35.63
CA TRP A 332 -16.93 -20.59 -34.36
C TRP A 332 -15.79 -20.69 -33.32
N TRP A 333 -14.82 -21.58 -33.50
CA TRP A 333 -13.63 -21.67 -32.64
C TRP A 333 -12.33 -21.59 -33.44
N THR A 334 -12.37 -21.07 -34.69
CA THR A 334 -11.18 -20.90 -35.54
C THR A 334 -10.78 -19.43 -35.58
N VAL A 335 -9.47 -19.20 -35.49
CA VAL A 335 -8.81 -17.91 -35.71
C VAL A 335 -7.60 -18.09 -36.61
N ALA A 336 -7.29 -17.12 -37.45
CA ALA A 336 -6.09 -17.07 -38.28
C ALA A 336 -4.95 -16.32 -37.52
N ALA A 337 -3.72 -16.78 -37.77
CA ALA A 337 -2.53 -16.01 -37.36
C ALA A 337 -1.43 -16.16 -38.44
N SER A 338 -0.42 -15.28 -38.41
CA SER A 338 0.71 -15.42 -39.36
C SER A 338 1.34 -16.82 -39.26
N GLY A 339 1.36 -17.52 -40.37
CA GLY A 339 1.95 -18.83 -40.48
C GLY A 339 3.44 -18.86 -40.71
N ASP A 340 4.10 -17.67 -40.85
CA ASP A 340 5.54 -17.57 -41.02
C ASP A 340 6.28 -17.90 -39.71
N CYS A 341 7.45 -18.55 -39.88
CA CYS A 341 8.25 -18.99 -38.74
C CYS A 341 8.81 -17.80 -37.91
N GLU A 342 9.10 -16.65 -38.51
CA GLU A 342 9.56 -15.41 -37.85
C GLU A 342 10.82 -15.54 -36.93
N ILE A 343 11.59 -16.62 -37.14
CA ILE A 343 12.89 -16.82 -36.47
C ILE A 343 13.98 -16.64 -37.52
N ASP A 344 15.05 -15.93 -37.16
CA ASP A 344 16.18 -15.73 -38.09
C ASP A 344 16.67 -17.03 -38.71
N GLY A 345 16.76 -17.04 -40.02
CA GLY A 345 17.19 -18.18 -40.80
C GLY A 345 16.13 -19.28 -40.99
N CYS A 346 14.91 -19.13 -40.47
CA CYS A 346 13.77 -20.02 -40.77
C CYS A 346 12.93 -19.44 -41.89
N THR A 347 12.78 -20.22 -42.98
CA THR A 347 11.97 -19.85 -44.14
C THR A 347 10.69 -20.67 -44.28
N GLU A 348 10.40 -21.47 -43.27
CA GLU A 348 9.23 -22.34 -43.24
C GLU A 348 7.95 -21.56 -42.89
N TYR A 349 6.83 -22.12 -43.34
CA TYR A 349 5.50 -21.58 -43.03
C TYR A 349 4.50 -22.72 -42.81
N GLY A 350 3.55 -22.49 -41.89
CA GLY A 350 2.56 -23.49 -41.50
C GLY A 350 1.60 -23.05 -40.41
N SER A 351 0.44 -23.69 -40.31
CA SER A 351 -0.46 -23.55 -39.16
C SER A 351 0.25 -23.87 -37.83
N SER A 352 1.30 -24.67 -37.88
CA SER A 352 2.18 -25.02 -36.78
C SER A 352 2.89 -23.77 -36.18
N PHE A 353 3.22 -22.79 -37.02
CA PHE A 353 3.88 -21.54 -36.57
C PHE A 353 2.89 -20.42 -36.22
N ALA A 354 1.64 -20.54 -36.69
CA ALA A 354 0.54 -19.67 -36.30
C ALA A 354 0.03 -20.00 -34.87
N THR A 355 -0.02 -21.28 -34.52
CA THR A 355 -0.53 -21.79 -33.23
C THR A 355 0.21 -21.21 -32.01
N PRO A 356 1.55 -21.19 -31.95
CA PRO A 356 2.27 -20.62 -30.81
C PRO A 356 2.06 -19.09 -30.65
N LYS A 357 1.74 -18.35 -31.71
CA LYS A 357 1.41 -16.93 -31.65
C LYS A 357 0.09 -16.71 -30.93
N VAL A 358 -0.93 -17.52 -31.20
CA VAL A 358 -2.20 -17.51 -30.48
C VAL A 358 -2.00 -17.93 -29.02
N SER A 359 -1.15 -18.92 -28.79
CA SER A 359 -0.82 -19.37 -27.43
C SER A 359 -0.05 -18.32 -26.62
N ALA A 360 0.83 -17.55 -27.28
CA ALA A 360 1.51 -16.40 -26.67
C ALA A 360 0.51 -15.29 -26.29
N ALA A 361 -0.43 -14.95 -27.19
CA ALA A 361 -1.49 -14.01 -26.91
C ALA A 361 -2.36 -14.47 -25.72
N ALA A 362 -2.71 -15.76 -25.65
CA ALA A 362 -3.46 -16.36 -24.54
C ALA A 362 -2.70 -16.18 -23.20
N ALA A 363 -1.38 -16.42 -23.19
CA ALA A 363 -0.55 -16.23 -22.00
C ALA A 363 -0.50 -14.76 -21.55
N LYS A 364 -0.37 -13.82 -22.48
CA LYS A 364 -0.37 -12.40 -22.19
C LYS A 364 -1.74 -11.90 -21.67
N ILE A 365 -2.84 -12.42 -22.24
CA ILE A 365 -4.20 -12.14 -21.76
C ILE A 365 -4.36 -12.66 -20.33
N LYS A 366 -3.88 -13.87 -20.03
CA LYS A 366 -3.92 -14.47 -18.68
C LYS A 366 -3.10 -13.67 -17.66
N GLU A 367 -1.96 -13.11 -18.04
CA GLU A 367 -1.21 -12.17 -17.18
C GLU A 367 -2.03 -10.92 -16.88
N LYS A 368 -2.63 -10.31 -17.91
CA LYS A 368 -3.40 -9.06 -17.77
C LYS A 368 -4.70 -9.26 -17.00
N PHE A 369 -5.37 -10.39 -17.22
CA PHE A 369 -6.64 -10.75 -16.62
C PHE A 369 -6.53 -12.12 -15.91
N PRO A 370 -5.90 -12.18 -14.74
CA PRO A 370 -5.57 -13.45 -14.08
C PRO A 370 -6.78 -14.33 -13.73
N TRP A 371 -7.96 -13.71 -13.59
CA TRP A 371 -9.21 -14.40 -13.30
C TRP A 371 -9.85 -15.09 -14.51
N MET A 372 -9.50 -14.71 -15.74
CA MET A 372 -10.05 -15.33 -16.95
C MET A 372 -9.68 -16.81 -17.02
N THR A 373 -10.66 -17.66 -17.26
CA THR A 373 -10.48 -19.08 -17.60
C THR A 373 -10.17 -19.22 -19.08
N GLY A 374 -9.93 -20.46 -19.53
CA GLY A 374 -9.74 -20.74 -20.95
C GLY A 374 -10.90 -20.25 -21.83
N HIS A 375 -12.12 -20.25 -21.30
CA HIS A 375 -13.30 -19.80 -22.02
C HIS A 375 -13.31 -18.28 -22.23
N GLU A 376 -13.04 -17.50 -21.21
CA GLU A 376 -12.98 -16.04 -21.34
C GLU A 376 -11.78 -15.60 -22.20
N ILE A 377 -10.64 -16.32 -22.11
CA ILE A 377 -9.47 -16.07 -22.96
C ILE A 377 -9.80 -16.37 -24.41
N GLN A 378 -10.44 -17.52 -24.69
CA GLN A 378 -10.91 -17.89 -26.02
C GLN A 378 -11.81 -16.83 -26.62
N GLN A 379 -12.86 -16.40 -25.90
CA GLN A 379 -13.78 -15.36 -26.35
C GLN A 379 -13.04 -14.05 -26.63
N THR A 380 -12.11 -13.68 -25.75
CA THR A 380 -11.32 -12.46 -25.91
C THR A 380 -10.47 -12.52 -27.17
N ILE A 381 -9.80 -13.65 -27.48
CA ILE A 381 -9.00 -13.83 -28.68
C ILE A 381 -9.89 -13.78 -29.93
N LEU A 382 -10.97 -14.55 -29.95
CA LEU A 382 -11.82 -14.70 -31.11
C LEU A 382 -12.55 -13.39 -31.43
N THR A 383 -13.21 -12.78 -30.48
CA THR A 383 -14.04 -11.59 -30.71
C THR A 383 -13.24 -10.31 -30.98
N THR A 384 -11.94 -10.33 -30.73
CA THR A 384 -11.06 -9.20 -31.03
C THR A 384 -10.26 -9.37 -32.31
N ALA A 385 -10.38 -10.51 -32.97
CA ALA A 385 -9.71 -10.76 -34.25
C ALA A 385 -10.05 -9.66 -35.28
N THR A 386 -9.14 -9.40 -36.18
CA THR A 386 -9.40 -8.53 -37.33
C THR A 386 -10.09 -9.34 -38.42
N ASP A 387 -11.28 -8.92 -38.77
CA ASP A 387 -12.10 -9.62 -39.77
C ASP A 387 -11.36 -9.80 -41.09
N LEU A 388 -11.46 -11.02 -41.66
CA LEU A 388 -10.88 -11.41 -42.93
C LEU A 388 -11.92 -12.17 -43.73
N GLY A 389 -11.95 -11.94 -45.03
CA GLY A 389 -12.86 -12.65 -45.94
C GLY A 389 -14.24 -11.98 -46.01
N ASP A 390 -15.30 -12.76 -45.90
CA ASP A 390 -16.66 -12.26 -45.85
C ASP A 390 -16.93 -11.59 -44.49
N PRO A 391 -17.74 -10.55 -44.45
CA PRO A 391 -17.99 -9.84 -43.19
C PRO A 391 -18.50 -10.73 -42.06
N GLY A 392 -17.83 -10.70 -40.89
CA GLY A 392 -18.16 -11.51 -39.74
C GLY A 392 -17.49 -12.86 -39.72
N VAL A 393 -18.04 -13.79 -38.94
CA VAL A 393 -17.48 -15.16 -38.82
C VAL A 393 -17.77 -16.00 -40.06
N ASP A 394 -16.76 -16.25 -40.87
CA ASP A 394 -16.89 -16.96 -42.15
C ASP A 394 -16.29 -18.37 -42.14
N ASN A 395 -16.63 -19.17 -43.20
CA ASN A 395 -16.20 -20.56 -43.33
C ASN A 395 -14.73 -20.72 -43.74
N LYS A 396 -14.03 -19.64 -44.07
CA LYS A 396 -12.66 -19.63 -44.53
C LYS A 396 -11.67 -19.32 -43.43
N PHE A 397 -11.88 -18.17 -42.76
CA PHE A 397 -10.98 -17.62 -41.80
C PHE A 397 -11.49 -17.69 -40.35
N GLY A 398 -12.69 -18.21 -40.13
CA GLY A 398 -13.35 -18.21 -38.85
C GLY A 398 -13.62 -16.79 -38.37
N TRP A 399 -13.00 -16.36 -37.24
CA TRP A 399 -13.10 -15.00 -36.66
C TRP A 399 -12.13 -13.98 -37.28
N GLY A 400 -11.25 -14.44 -38.22
CA GLY A 400 -10.26 -13.56 -38.85
C GLY A 400 -8.88 -13.61 -38.19
N LEU A 401 -8.06 -12.59 -38.41
CA LEU A 401 -6.65 -12.53 -38.00
C LEU A 401 -6.50 -12.13 -36.52
N LEU A 402 -5.70 -12.86 -35.78
CA LEU A 402 -5.33 -12.56 -34.39
C LEU A 402 -4.92 -11.09 -34.22
N ASN A 403 -5.55 -10.41 -33.31
CA ASN A 403 -5.23 -9.03 -32.94
C ASN A 403 -4.91 -8.96 -31.42
N GLU A 404 -3.67 -9.28 -31.08
CA GLU A 404 -3.21 -9.28 -29.69
C GLU A 404 -3.42 -7.94 -29.00
N ARG A 405 -3.13 -6.83 -29.71
CA ARG A 405 -3.28 -5.47 -29.15
C ARG A 405 -4.72 -5.17 -28.74
N LYS A 406 -5.70 -5.60 -29.53
CA LYS A 406 -7.13 -5.45 -29.20
C LYS A 406 -7.53 -6.43 -28.10
N ALA A 407 -7.03 -7.65 -28.12
CA ALA A 407 -7.32 -8.69 -27.10
C ALA A 407 -6.83 -8.28 -25.70
N LEU A 408 -5.69 -7.63 -25.60
CA LEU A 408 -5.18 -7.08 -24.35
C LEU A 408 -6.03 -5.94 -23.77
N LYS A 409 -7.03 -5.43 -24.50
CA LYS A 409 -8.02 -4.45 -24.01
C LYS A 409 -9.31 -5.09 -23.50
N GLY A 410 -9.41 -6.42 -23.48
CA GLY A 410 -10.59 -7.18 -23.12
C GLY A 410 -11.39 -7.66 -24.35
N PRO A 411 -12.52 -8.37 -24.16
CA PRO A 411 -13.38 -8.84 -25.25
C PRO A 411 -13.98 -7.66 -26.03
N ALA A 412 -14.32 -7.90 -27.31
CA ALA A 412 -15.01 -6.91 -28.14
C ALA A 412 -16.46 -7.31 -28.44
N GLU A 413 -16.84 -8.53 -28.11
CA GLU A 413 -18.21 -9.02 -28.31
C GLU A 413 -18.55 -10.05 -27.23
N PHE A 414 -19.77 -10.01 -26.75
CA PHE A 414 -20.38 -11.13 -26.02
C PHE A 414 -21.21 -11.93 -27.02
N SER A 415 -20.52 -12.79 -27.78
CA SER A 415 -21.15 -13.64 -28.78
C SER A 415 -21.95 -14.75 -28.12
N ASN A 416 -23.23 -14.83 -28.47
CA ASN A 416 -24.11 -15.85 -27.93
C ASN A 416 -23.69 -17.26 -28.36
N GLU A 417 -23.19 -17.38 -29.61
CA GLU A 417 -22.66 -18.63 -30.16
C GLU A 417 -21.48 -19.15 -29.35
N LEU A 418 -20.61 -18.24 -28.85
CA LEU A 418 -19.49 -18.61 -27.98
C LEU A 418 -19.93 -18.92 -26.55
N LEU A 419 -20.98 -18.28 -26.06
CA LEU A 419 -21.43 -18.43 -24.68
C LEU A 419 -22.25 -19.70 -24.44
N VAL A 420 -23.13 -20.05 -25.36
CA VAL A 420 -24.05 -21.21 -25.20
C VAL A 420 -23.90 -22.27 -26.29
N GLY A 421 -23.13 -22.02 -27.34
CA GLY A 421 -22.98 -22.87 -28.52
C GLY A 421 -23.99 -22.53 -29.64
N GLU A 422 -23.57 -22.71 -30.89
CA GLU A 422 -24.34 -22.32 -32.07
C GLU A 422 -25.78 -22.86 -32.05
N SER A 423 -25.94 -24.14 -31.73
CA SER A 423 -27.26 -24.78 -31.70
C SER A 423 -28.19 -24.18 -30.69
N ALA A 424 -27.69 -23.92 -29.46
CA ALA A 424 -28.49 -23.29 -28.40
C ALA A 424 -28.78 -21.82 -28.72
N ALA A 425 -27.81 -21.10 -29.30
CA ALA A 425 -27.99 -19.70 -29.71
C ALA A 425 -29.07 -19.58 -30.80
N ARG A 426 -29.06 -20.42 -31.82
CA ARG A 426 -30.10 -20.50 -32.85
C ARG A 426 -31.49 -20.78 -32.28
N ASN A 427 -31.56 -21.55 -31.20
CA ASN A 427 -32.80 -21.83 -30.47
C ASN A 427 -33.19 -20.75 -29.45
N GLY A 428 -32.54 -19.57 -29.48
CA GLY A 428 -32.87 -18.44 -28.67
C GLY A 428 -32.31 -18.42 -27.24
N ALA A 429 -31.47 -19.41 -26.89
CA ALA A 429 -30.76 -19.40 -25.61
C ALA A 429 -29.80 -18.19 -25.56
N LYS A 430 -29.77 -17.49 -24.41
CA LYS A 430 -28.88 -16.37 -24.16
C LYS A 430 -27.86 -16.73 -23.11
N GLY A 431 -26.60 -16.38 -23.36
CA GLY A 431 -25.50 -16.58 -22.44
C GLY A 431 -25.00 -15.28 -21.84
N GLN A 432 -24.19 -15.41 -20.80
CA GLN A 432 -23.50 -14.28 -20.18
C GLN A 432 -22.00 -14.56 -20.12
N PHE A 433 -21.19 -13.57 -20.45
CA PHE A 433 -19.77 -13.57 -20.20
C PHE A 433 -19.53 -13.48 -18.69
N ASN A 434 -18.76 -14.43 -18.13
CA ASN A 434 -18.60 -14.58 -16.70
C ASN A 434 -17.35 -13.85 -16.21
N ALA A 435 -17.51 -12.67 -15.63
CA ALA A 435 -16.44 -11.90 -15.02
C ALA A 435 -16.36 -12.15 -13.51
N ASN A 436 -15.76 -13.28 -13.12
CA ASN A 436 -15.53 -13.64 -11.72
C ASN A 436 -14.18 -13.09 -11.25
N ILE A 437 -14.19 -11.90 -10.63
CA ILE A 437 -12.99 -11.17 -10.26
C ILE A 437 -12.78 -11.26 -8.75
N GLY A 438 -11.63 -11.81 -8.34
CA GLY A 438 -11.27 -12.00 -6.94
C GLY A 438 -10.99 -10.70 -6.20
N ASP A 439 -10.83 -10.81 -4.88
CA ASP A 439 -10.59 -9.69 -3.97
C ASP A 439 -9.37 -8.86 -4.36
N ASN A 440 -9.47 -7.54 -4.20
CA ASN A 440 -8.41 -6.58 -4.48
C ASN A 440 -7.91 -6.53 -5.94
N ILE A 441 -8.60 -7.22 -6.87
CA ILE A 441 -8.29 -7.17 -8.29
C ILE A 441 -9.20 -6.14 -8.96
N THR A 442 -8.58 -5.24 -9.74
CA THR A 442 -9.29 -4.33 -10.63
C THR A 442 -8.91 -4.66 -12.06
N SER A 443 -9.91 -4.96 -12.90
CA SER A 443 -9.76 -5.23 -14.32
C SER A 443 -10.51 -4.19 -15.14
N LYS A 444 -9.92 -3.80 -16.27
CA LYS A 444 -10.51 -2.79 -17.16
C LYS A 444 -10.65 -3.33 -18.56
N PHE A 445 -11.87 -3.29 -19.11
CA PHE A 445 -12.15 -3.53 -20.51
C PHE A 445 -12.23 -2.18 -21.21
N GLU A 446 -11.37 -2.01 -22.22
CA GLU A 446 -11.24 -0.75 -22.98
C GLU A 446 -11.87 -0.82 -24.37
N ASN A 447 -12.16 -2.03 -24.87
CA ASN A 447 -12.86 -2.22 -26.12
C ASN A 447 -14.33 -1.82 -25.97
N ASP A 448 -14.92 -1.38 -27.08
CA ASP A 448 -16.36 -1.33 -27.26
C ASP A 448 -16.85 -2.78 -27.38
N ILE A 449 -17.89 -3.13 -26.61
CA ILE A 449 -18.39 -4.51 -26.53
C ILE A 449 -19.77 -4.61 -27.17
N THR A 450 -19.90 -5.48 -28.17
CA THR A 450 -21.15 -5.73 -28.91
C THR A 450 -21.70 -7.13 -28.58
N GLY A 451 -22.69 -7.60 -29.33
CA GLY A 451 -23.20 -8.96 -29.33
C GLY A 451 -24.56 -9.14 -28.67
N LEU A 452 -25.07 -10.39 -28.74
CA LEU A 452 -26.37 -10.78 -28.20
C LEU A 452 -26.31 -11.34 -26.78
N GLY A 453 -25.12 -11.72 -26.33
CA GLY A 453 -24.86 -12.17 -24.96
C GLY A 453 -24.91 -11.04 -23.94
N GLY A 454 -24.88 -11.41 -22.67
CA GLY A 454 -24.88 -10.50 -21.51
C GLY A 454 -23.58 -10.55 -20.72
N LEU A 455 -23.57 -9.89 -19.58
CA LEU A 455 -22.45 -9.87 -18.63
C LEU A 455 -22.92 -10.31 -17.25
N ARG A 456 -22.21 -11.26 -16.65
CA ARG A 456 -22.34 -11.63 -15.25
C ARG A 456 -21.08 -11.24 -14.50
N LYS A 457 -21.19 -10.25 -13.60
CA LYS A 457 -20.10 -9.83 -12.73
C LYS A 457 -20.24 -10.46 -11.35
N SER A 458 -19.26 -11.27 -10.96
CA SER A 458 -19.19 -11.93 -9.66
C SER A 458 -17.81 -11.79 -9.03
N GLY A 459 -17.62 -12.28 -7.78
CA GLY A 459 -16.40 -12.06 -6.99
C GLY A 459 -16.29 -10.61 -6.49
N ASN A 460 -15.51 -10.37 -5.43
CA ASN A 460 -15.48 -9.06 -4.74
C ASN A 460 -14.63 -7.98 -5.43
N GLY A 461 -13.90 -8.33 -6.48
CA GLY A 461 -13.09 -7.37 -7.24
C GLY A 461 -13.90 -6.44 -8.12
N THR A 462 -13.21 -5.56 -8.85
CA THR A 462 -13.79 -4.50 -9.68
C THR A 462 -13.60 -4.80 -11.17
N LEU A 463 -14.67 -4.66 -11.96
CA LEU A 463 -14.63 -4.57 -13.42
C LEU A 463 -14.98 -3.14 -13.84
N ILE A 464 -14.15 -2.56 -14.70
CA ILE A 464 -14.39 -1.25 -15.33
C ILE A 464 -14.67 -1.47 -16.80
N LEU A 465 -15.86 -1.02 -17.26
CA LEU A 465 -16.21 -0.96 -18.67
C LEU A 465 -15.96 0.46 -19.19
N ALA A 466 -14.86 0.64 -19.92
CA ALA A 466 -14.42 1.95 -20.39
C ALA A 466 -14.77 2.21 -21.86
N GLY A 467 -15.24 1.19 -22.59
CA GLY A 467 -15.74 1.29 -23.96
C GLY A 467 -17.22 1.66 -24.03
N LYS A 468 -17.72 1.85 -25.25
CA LYS A 468 -19.14 1.93 -25.59
C LYS A 468 -19.68 0.51 -25.70
N ASN A 469 -20.58 0.12 -24.81
CA ASN A 469 -21.10 -1.25 -24.73
C ASN A 469 -22.50 -1.29 -25.32
N THR A 470 -22.67 -2.05 -26.40
CA THR A 470 -23.94 -2.16 -27.15
C THR A 470 -24.53 -3.57 -27.13
N TYR A 471 -23.94 -4.48 -26.33
CA TYR A 471 -24.44 -5.84 -26.17
C TYR A 471 -25.87 -5.85 -25.59
N GLN A 472 -26.67 -6.83 -26.01
CA GLN A 472 -28.12 -6.83 -25.80
C GLN A 472 -28.57 -7.71 -24.64
N GLY A 473 -27.76 -8.69 -24.21
CA GLY A 473 -28.08 -9.52 -23.04
C GLY A 473 -28.05 -8.71 -21.75
N SER A 474 -28.62 -9.25 -20.66
CA SER A 474 -28.63 -8.57 -19.36
C SER A 474 -27.23 -8.46 -18.74
N THR A 475 -27.03 -7.40 -17.95
CA THR A 475 -25.89 -7.25 -17.05
C THR A 475 -26.34 -7.52 -15.62
N ASP A 476 -25.83 -8.63 -15.05
CA ASP A 476 -26.13 -9.03 -13.68
C ASP A 476 -24.90 -8.82 -12.80
N ILE A 477 -25.01 -7.95 -11.79
CA ILE A 477 -23.95 -7.68 -10.81
C ILE A 477 -24.28 -8.45 -9.53
N GLU A 478 -23.71 -9.65 -9.40
CA GLU A 478 -23.98 -10.55 -8.29
C GLU A 478 -23.18 -10.18 -7.04
N SER A 479 -21.93 -9.76 -7.21
CA SER A 479 -21.05 -9.32 -6.12
C SER A 479 -19.91 -8.47 -6.65
N GLY A 480 -19.26 -7.71 -5.73
CA GLY A 480 -18.17 -6.78 -6.06
C GLY A 480 -18.66 -5.58 -6.86
N THR A 481 -17.80 -5.01 -7.67
CA THR A 481 -18.06 -3.73 -8.31
C THR A 481 -17.99 -3.80 -9.83
N LEU A 482 -19.01 -3.21 -10.50
CA LEU A 482 -19.00 -2.87 -11.90
C LEU A 482 -19.01 -1.34 -12.04
N GLU A 483 -17.98 -0.77 -12.67
CA GLU A 483 -17.95 0.64 -13.03
C GLU A 483 -18.16 0.81 -14.53
N ILE A 484 -19.09 1.68 -14.92
CA ILE A 484 -19.39 2.00 -16.31
C ILE A 484 -18.97 3.44 -16.57
N GLN A 485 -18.04 3.62 -17.54
CA GLN A 485 -17.49 4.94 -17.85
C GLN A 485 -18.09 5.62 -19.09
N LYS A 486 -18.80 4.88 -19.95
CA LYS A 486 -19.44 5.39 -21.17
C LYS A 486 -20.86 4.83 -21.34
N GLU A 487 -21.28 4.63 -22.57
CA GLU A 487 -22.59 4.07 -22.89
C GLU A 487 -22.68 2.57 -22.56
N ASN A 488 -23.83 2.15 -22.06
CA ASN A 488 -24.17 0.75 -21.85
C ASN A 488 -25.63 0.46 -22.23
N GLY A 489 -25.82 -0.31 -23.30
CA GLY A 489 -27.14 -0.64 -23.86
C GLY A 489 -27.87 -1.79 -23.20
N SER A 490 -27.25 -2.43 -22.22
CA SER A 490 -27.77 -3.61 -21.54
C SER A 490 -28.59 -3.23 -20.30
N PRO A 491 -29.76 -3.85 -20.08
CA PRO A 491 -30.48 -3.71 -18.80
C PRO A 491 -29.64 -4.28 -17.65
N ILE A 492 -29.64 -3.56 -16.51
CA ILE A 492 -28.76 -3.88 -15.39
C ILE A 492 -29.57 -4.31 -14.17
N THR A 493 -29.18 -5.44 -13.57
CA THR A 493 -29.67 -5.88 -12.25
C THR A 493 -28.51 -5.88 -11.26
N ILE A 494 -28.67 -5.15 -10.14
CA ILE A 494 -27.71 -5.08 -9.07
C ILE A 494 -28.22 -5.93 -7.91
N LYS A 495 -27.61 -7.09 -7.68
CA LYS A 495 -28.02 -8.00 -6.59
C LYS A 495 -27.35 -7.63 -5.27
N SER A 496 -27.85 -8.21 -4.18
CA SER A 496 -27.23 -8.04 -2.86
C SER A 496 -25.75 -8.44 -2.88
N GLY A 497 -24.87 -7.54 -2.43
CA GLY A 497 -23.41 -7.69 -2.54
C GLY A 497 -22.79 -7.07 -3.80
N GLY A 498 -23.59 -6.76 -4.81
CA GLY A 498 -23.16 -6.07 -6.03
C GLY A 498 -23.17 -4.55 -5.88
N THR A 499 -22.26 -3.88 -6.56
CA THR A 499 -22.20 -2.41 -6.66
C THR A 499 -22.06 -2.00 -8.12
N LEU A 500 -22.95 -1.11 -8.57
CA LEU A 500 -22.83 -0.38 -9.83
C LEU A 500 -22.29 1.01 -9.54
N ILE A 501 -21.20 1.40 -10.19
CA ILE A 501 -20.66 2.76 -10.15
C ILE A 501 -20.94 3.44 -11.48
N THR A 502 -21.52 4.66 -11.40
CA THR A 502 -21.69 5.56 -12.54
C THR A 502 -20.80 6.79 -12.38
N THR A 503 -20.25 7.26 -13.50
CA THR A 503 -19.36 8.43 -13.62
C THR A 503 -20.07 9.57 -14.39
N PRO A 504 -19.52 10.78 -14.45
CA PRO A 504 -20.15 11.89 -15.20
C PRO A 504 -20.43 11.60 -16.67
N THR A 505 -19.72 10.65 -17.25
CA THR A 505 -19.85 10.28 -18.68
C THR A 505 -20.68 9.01 -18.90
N THR A 506 -21.22 8.41 -17.83
CA THR A 506 -22.01 7.18 -17.94
C THR A 506 -23.39 7.45 -18.49
N ILE A 507 -23.75 6.70 -19.53
CA ILE A 507 -25.10 6.64 -20.09
C ILE A 507 -25.54 5.18 -20.09
N ILE A 508 -26.52 4.83 -19.24
CA ILE A 508 -27.18 3.54 -19.29
C ILE A 508 -28.33 3.64 -20.28
N GLY A 509 -28.03 3.31 -21.51
CA GLY A 509 -28.86 3.47 -22.68
C GLY A 509 -28.01 3.60 -23.94
N LEU A 510 -28.61 3.50 -25.10
CA LEU A 510 -27.97 3.73 -26.39
C LEU A 510 -28.52 4.96 -27.07
N LYS A 511 -27.65 5.85 -27.53
CA LYS A 511 -28.06 6.99 -28.36
C LYS A 511 -28.51 6.43 -29.71
N ASN A 512 -29.68 6.80 -30.13
CA ASN A 512 -30.19 6.47 -31.46
C ASN A 512 -29.37 7.25 -32.51
N SER A 513 -28.85 6.57 -33.52
CA SER A 513 -28.05 7.20 -34.58
C SER A 513 -28.83 8.14 -35.48
N HIS A 514 -30.16 8.03 -35.52
CA HIS A 514 -31.03 8.79 -36.43
C HIS A 514 -31.90 9.82 -35.71
N TYR A 515 -32.02 9.73 -34.39
CA TYR A 515 -32.85 10.64 -33.60
C TYR A 515 -32.07 11.04 -32.33
N ASP A 516 -32.26 12.28 -31.88
CA ASP A 516 -31.63 12.73 -30.60
C ASP A 516 -32.27 12.15 -29.35
N ASN A 517 -32.75 10.89 -29.43
CA ASN A 517 -33.33 10.19 -28.32
C ASN A 517 -32.50 8.92 -27.97
N PHE A 518 -32.73 8.41 -26.81
CA PHE A 518 -32.10 7.19 -26.32
C PHE A 518 -33.11 6.05 -26.23
N SER A 519 -32.68 4.81 -26.53
CA SER A 519 -33.43 3.64 -26.19
C SER A 519 -33.51 3.50 -24.67
N PRO A 520 -34.72 3.34 -24.07
CA PRO A 520 -34.86 3.22 -22.62
C PRO A 520 -34.23 1.92 -22.10
N VAL A 521 -33.28 2.03 -21.21
CA VAL A 521 -32.61 0.91 -20.52
C VAL A 521 -32.81 1.06 -19.03
N ASN A 522 -33.38 0.01 -18.41
CA ASN A 522 -33.73 0.01 -17.00
C ASN A 522 -32.56 -0.45 -16.11
N VAL A 523 -32.52 0.11 -14.92
CA VAL A 523 -31.66 -0.34 -13.82
C VAL A 523 -32.52 -0.82 -12.66
N LYS A 524 -32.34 -2.07 -12.25
CA LYS A 524 -33.00 -2.67 -11.09
C LYS A 524 -31.98 -2.94 -9.99
N ASN A 525 -32.16 -2.33 -8.83
CA ASN A 525 -31.36 -2.57 -7.65
C ASN A 525 -32.11 -3.48 -6.69
N GLU A 526 -31.67 -4.74 -6.60
CA GLU A 526 -32.26 -5.81 -5.78
C GLU A 526 -31.42 -6.05 -4.51
N GLY A 527 -31.38 -5.04 -3.63
CA GLY A 527 -30.65 -5.12 -2.37
C GLY A 527 -29.14 -4.85 -2.50
N GLY A 528 -28.66 -4.45 -3.67
CA GLY A 528 -27.29 -4.04 -3.90
C GLY A 528 -27.05 -2.53 -3.73
N THR A 529 -25.99 -2.02 -4.34
CA THR A 529 -25.60 -0.61 -4.26
C THR A 529 -25.51 0.02 -5.64
N LEU A 530 -26.20 1.15 -5.84
CA LEU A 530 -25.93 2.09 -6.94
C LEU A 530 -25.13 3.26 -6.37
N GLU A 531 -23.93 3.50 -6.89
CA GLU A 531 -23.05 4.60 -6.48
C GLU A 531 -22.85 5.57 -7.65
N ASN A 532 -23.39 6.80 -7.51
CA ASN A 532 -23.22 7.85 -8.51
C ASN A 532 -22.07 8.80 -8.14
N ARG A 533 -21.03 8.82 -8.96
CA ARG A 533 -19.84 9.67 -8.83
C ARG A 533 -19.82 10.79 -9.86
N GLY A 534 -20.14 11.99 -9.41
CA GLY A 534 -20.15 13.20 -10.25
C GLY A 534 -21.45 13.42 -11.02
N SER A 535 -21.61 14.62 -11.55
CA SER A 535 -22.81 15.06 -12.26
C SER A 535 -22.75 14.69 -13.73
N GLY A 536 -23.86 14.23 -14.31
CA GLY A 536 -24.01 13.94 -15.73
C GLY A 536 -24.33 12.50 -16.08
N ALA A 537 -24.27 11.58 -15.12
CA ALA A 537 -24.71 10.20 -15.33
C ALA A 537 -26.20 10.14 -15.68
N VAL A 538 -26.56 9.33 -16.69
CA VAL A 538 -27.94 9.20 -17.20
C VAL A 538 -28.36 7.74 -17.19
N ILE A 539 -29.55 7.46 -16.65
CA ILE A 539 -30.30 6.23 -16.85
C ILE A 539 -31.45 6.58 -17.83
N THR A 540 -31.47 5.98 -19.01
CA THR A 540 -32.44 6.34 -20.06
C THR A 540 -33.83 5.75 -19.83
N GLY A 541 -33.91 4.63 -19.10
CA GLY A 541 -35.15 4.01 -18.63
C GLY A 541 -35.47 4.33 -17.19
N ASN A 542 -36.05 3.38 -16.48
CA ASN A 542 -36.42 3.49 -15.07
C ASN A 542 -35.29 3.04 -14.14
N TYR A 543 -35.27 3.65 -12.96
CA TYR A 543 -34.51 3.15 -11.83
C TYR A 543 -35.50 2.59 -10.76
N THR A 544 -35.33 1.33 -10.40
CA THR A 544 -36.16 0.68 -9.36
C THR A 544 -35.24 0.15 -8.24
N ALA A 545 -35.46 0.58 -7.03
CA ALA A 545 -34.78 0.11 -5.82
C ALA A 545 -35.76 -0.75 -4.99
N THR A 546 -35.41 -2.00 -4.71
CA THR A 546 -36.15 -2.92 -3.87
C THR A 546 -35.59 -2.95 -2.44
N ALA A 547 -36.17 -3.80 -1.59
CA ALA A 547 -35.78 -3.92 -0.18
C ALA A 547 -34.26 -4.12 0.01
N GLY A 548 -33.69 -3.38 0.95
CA GLY A 548 -32.26 -3.46 1.28
C GLY A 548 -31.32 -2.70 0.34
N SER A 549 -31.87 -2.08 -0.73
CA SER A 549 -31.08 -1.35 -1.71
C SER A 549 -30.42 -0.09 -1.11
N VAL A 550 -29.20 0.17 -1.52
CA VAL A 550 -28.44 1.37 -1.17
C VAL A 550 -28.21 2.21 -2.43
N THR A 551 -28.54 3.49 -2.36
CA THR A 551 -28.15 4.49 -3.35
C THR A 551 -27.10 5.40 -2.71
N LYS A 552 -25.89 5.42 -3.26
CA LYS A 552 -24.81 6.31 -2.83
C LYS A 552 -24.69 7.46 -3.83
N ALA A 553 -24.68 8.68 -3.32
CA ALA A 553 -24.52 9.88 -4.13
C ALA A 553 -23.39 10.76 -3.58
N GLU A 554 -22.46 11.13 -4.41
CA GLU A 554 -21.50 12.18 -4.09
C GLU A 554 -22.18 13.55 -4.05
N ILE A 555 -21.75 14.39 -3.12
CA ILE A 555 -22.30 15.75 -2.97
C ILE A 555 -21.93 16.58 -4.20
N GLY A 556 -22.95 17.17 -4.81
CA GLY A 556 -22.81 17.90 -6.07
C GLY A 556 -22.89 17.00 -7.30
N SER A 557 -23.07 15.67 -7.14
CA SER A 557 -23.33 14.76 -8.24
C SER A 557 -24.84 14.57 -8.41
N LYS A 558 -25.32 14.72 -9.66
CA LYS A 558 -26.73 14.53 -10.00
C LYS A 558 -26.87 13.34 -10.96
N LEU A 559 -27.64 12.33 -10.58
CA LEU A 559 -28.08 11.25 -11.45
C LEU A 559 -29.36 11.68 -12.16
N ILE A 560 -29.39 11.59 -13.48
CA ILE A 560 -30.56 11.88 -14.32
C ILE A 560 -31.21 10.55 -14.70
N VAL A 561 -32.50 10.45 -14.47
CA VAL A 561 -33.33 9.30 -14.87
C VAL A 561 -34.39 9.79 -15.84
N ASN A 562 -34.30 9.40 -17.13
CA ASN A 562 -35.27 9.81 -18.15
C ASN A 562 -36.63 9.13 -17.97
N GLY A 563 -36.68 7.99 -17.28
CA GLY A 563 -37.89 7.31 -16.83
C GLY A 563 -38.33 7.76 -15.44
N SER A 564 -39.00 6.86 -14.73
CA SER A 564 -39.41 7.01 -13.33
C SER A 564 -38.37 6.42 -12.36
N VAL A 565 -38.37 6.95 -11.13
CA VAL A 565 -37.64 6.38 -10.00
C VAL A 565 -38.65 5.73 -9.05
N ASN A 566 -38.48 4.45 -8.73
CA ASN A 566 -39.35 3.70 -7.85
C ASN A 566 -38.57 3.22 -6.61
N LEU A 567 -38.96 3.73 -5.44
CA LEU A 567 -38.30 3.48 -4.14
C LEU A 567 -39.24 2.71 -3.16
N ASN A 568 -40.24 2.00 -3.69
CA ASN A 568 -41.28 1.36 -2.87
C ASN A 568 -40.89 0.02 -2.24
N GLY A 569 -39.59 -0.34 -2.29
CA GLY A 569 -39.15 -1.67 -1.85
C GLY A 569 -39.10 -1.87 -0.32
N GLY A 570 -39.22 -0.80 0.47
CA GLY A 570 -38.98 -0.82 1.91
C GLY A 570 -37.53 -1.02 2.28
N ASN A 571 -37.09 -0.48 3.41
CA ASN A 571 -35.71 -0.56 3.91
C ASN A 571 -34.61 -0.06 2.90
N THR A 572 -34.99 0.92 2.06
CA THR A 572 -34.07 1.58 1.12
C THR A 572 -33.22 2.62 1.84
N THR A 573 -31.98 2.71 1.49
CA THR A 573 -31.01 3.62 2.12
C THR A 573 -30.42 4.59 1.10
N LEU A 574 -30.43 5.88 1.42
CA LEU A 574 -29.63 6.90 0.77
C LEU A 574 -28.35 7.13 1.56
N GLN A 575 -27.19 7.01 0.92
CA GLN A 575 -25.89 7.33 1.53
C GLN A 575 -25.24 8.47 0.77
N THR A 576 -24.86 9.54 1.46
CA THR A 576 -24.09 10.64 0.86
C THR A 576 -22.59 10.45 1.06
N LEU A 577 -21.83 10.79 0.01
CA LEU A 577 -20.37 10.75 -0.01
C LEU A 577 -19.83 12.17 -0.23
N SER A 578 -18.83 12.58 0.54
CA SER A 578 -18.26 13.92 0.46
C SER A 578 -17.32 14.14 -0.75
N ASN A 579 -16.82 13.07 -1.33
CA ASN A 579 -15.86 13.08 -2.47
C ASN A 579 -14.70 14.09 -2.29
N GLY A 580 -14.14 14.14 -1.07
CA GLY A 580 -13.06 15.09 -0.76
C GLY A 580 -13.51 16.57 -0.70
N ARG A 581 -14.81 16.84 -0.77
CA ARG A 581 -15.39 18.16 -0.56
C ARG A 581 -15.70 18.38 0.92
N TYR A 582 -15.24 19.47 1.46
CA TYR A 582 -15.56 19.90 2.80
C TYR A 582 -16.99 20.47 2.88
N ILE A 583 -17.74 20.10 3.88
CA ILE A 583 -19.10 20.59 4.18
C ILE A 583 -19.02 21.60 5.33
N THR A 584 -19.48 22.82 5.11
CA THR A 584 -19.49 23.89 6.13
C THR A 584 -20.61 23.70 7.16
N ALA A 585 -20.57 24.49 8.23
CA ALA A 585 -21.68 24.55 9.19
C ALA A 585 -22.98 25.09 8.57
N LYS A 586 -22.85 25.94 7.55
CA LYS A 586 -23.99 26.44 6.76
C LYS A 586 -24.56 25.32 5.90
N SER A 587 -25.89 25.18 5.90
CA SER A 587 -26.56 24.11 5.15
C SER A 587 -26.32 24.25 3.65
N LEU A 588 -25.77 23.18 3.04
CA LEU A 588 -25.62 23.01 1.59
C LEU A 588 -26.78 22.15 1.06
N SER A 589 -27.53 22.65 0.07
CA SER A 589 -28.54 21.85 -0.64
C SER A 589 -27.98 21.36 -1.98
N SER A 590 -28.24 20.09 -2.30
CA SER A 590 -27.80 19.49 -3.56
C SER A 590 -28.85 18.53 -4.09
N THR A 591 -29.24 18.68 -5.39
CA THR A 591 -30.06 17.68 -6.08
C THR A 591 -29.20 16.49 -6.44
N ILE A 592 -29.56 15.30 -5.96
CA ILE A 592 -28.82 14.06 -6.18
C ILE A 592 -29.47 13.14 -7.21
N ILE A 593 -30.79 13.21 -7.38
CA ILE A 593 -31.55 12.48 -8.40
C ILE A 593 -32.59 13.43 -9.01
N GLU A 594 -32.70 13.37 -10.33
CA GLU A 594 -33.74 14.03 -11.09
C GLU A 594 -34.38 13.02 -12.04
N ALA A 595 -35.68 12.86 -11.95
CA ALA A 595 -36.48 11.91 -12.73
C ALA A 595 -37.50 12.64 -13.61
N LYS A 596 -37.50 12.38 -14.95
CA LYS A 596 -38.46 13.04 -15.85
C LYS A 596 -39.89 12.61 -15.65
N ASN A 597 -40.10 11.33 -15.34
CA ASN A 597 -41.42 10.72 -15.21
C ASN A 597 -41.83 10.49 -13.73
N GLY A 598 -41.26 11.28 -12.82
CA GLY A 598 -41.63 11.30 -11.42
C GLY A 598 -40.89 10.27 -10.53
N ILE A 599 -41.03 10.48 -9.23
CA ILE A 599 -40.42 9.67 -8.18
C ILE A 599 -41.50 9.11 -7.26
N ASN A 600 -41.62 7.78 -7.23
CA ASN A 600 -42.53 7.02 -6.39
C ASN A 600 -41.81 6.47 -5.17
N GLY A 601 -42.43 6.61 -3.96
CA GLY A 601 -41.83 6.17 -2.72
C GLY A 601 -40.79 7.15 -2.15
N ASN A 602 -40.11 6.74 -1.08
CA ASN A 602 -39.06 7.51 -0.38
C ASN A 602 -37.90 6.60 -0.01
N PHE A 603 -36.75 7.19 0.29
CA PHE A 603 -35.73 6.48 1.04
C PHE A 603 -36.15 6.38 2.51
N ASP A 604 -36.06 5.19 3.07
CA ASP A 604 -36.42 4.94 4.48
C ASP A 604 -35.36 5.39 5.45
N LYS A 605 -34.11 5.37 5.01
CA LYS A 605 -32.92 5.71 5.81
C LYS A 605 -31.99 6.62 5.05
N MET A 606 -31.36 7.54 5.77
CA MET A 606 -30.26 8.34 5.28
C MET A 606 -28.99 8.04 6.09
N LYS A 607 -27.89 7.75 5.41
CA LYS A 607 -26.55 7.64 6.00
C LYS A 607 -25.68 8.80 5.51
N THR A 608 -25.09 9.49 6.45
CA THR A 608 -24.08 10.55 6.18
C THR A 608 -22.75 10.17 6.79
N PRO A 609 -21.63 10.77 6.36
CA PRO A 609 -20.39 10.73 7.10
C PRO A 609 -20.62 11.16 8.55
N GLU A 610 -19.80 10.65 9.47
CA GLU A 610 -20.08 10.74 10.91
C GLU A 610 -20.20 12.19 11.42
N LEU A 611 -19.38 13.10 10.91
CA LEU A 611 -19.41 14.51 11.27
C LEU A 611 -20.34 15.38 10.39
N ILE A 612 -21.22 14.76 9.62
CA ILE A 612 -22.19 15.45 8.77
C ILE A 612 -23.62 15.18 9.26
N LYS A 613 -24.43 16.23 9.35
CA LYS A 613 -25.88 16.15 9.49
C LYS A 613 -26.51 16.20 8.11
N GLY A 614 -27.53 15.39 7.87
CA GLY A 614 -28.23 15.38 6.59
C GLY A 614 -29.73 15.20 6.73
N SER A 615 -30.47 15.77 5.80
CA SER A 615 -31.89 15.50 5.58
C SER A 615 -32.21 15.36 4.11
N VAL A 616 -33.24 14.61 3.77
CA VAL A 616 -33.72 14.40 2.41
C VAL A 616 -34.99 15.22 2.21
N GLU A 617 -35.06 15.97 1.12
CA GLU A 617 -36.25 16.67 0.63
C GLU A 617 -36.60 16.10 -0.73
N LYS A 618 -37.85 15.63 -0.88
CA LYS A 618 -38.36 15.07 -2.12
C LYS A 618 -39.42 16.00 -2.70
N THR A 619 -39.34 16.20 -4.00
CA THR A 619 -40.42 16.72 -4.82
C THR A 619 -40.91 15.63 -5.79
N ASP A 620 -41.89 15.93 -6.64
CA ASP A 620 -42.38 14.94 -7.61
C ASP A 620 -41.30 14.40 -8.52
N ASN A 621 -40.32 15.24 -8.86
CA ASN A 621 -39.28 14.91 -9.85
C ASN A 621 -37.83 14.97 -9.31
N GLN A 622 -37.62 15.36 -8.06
CA GLN A 622 -36.28 15.54 -7.55
C GLN A 622 -36.12 14.98 -6.12
N ILE A 623 -34.95 14.45 -5.86
CA ILE A 623 -34.46 14.17 -4.49
C ILE A 623 -33.32 15.10 -4.22
N ASN A 624 -33.49 15.96 -3.22
CA ASN A 624 -32.53 16.90 -2.72
C ASN A 624 -32.01 16.45 -1.36
N VAL A 625 -30.74 16.69 -1.10
CA VAL A 625 -30.15 16.52 0.24
C VAL A 625 -29.68 17.86 0.77
N LYS A 626 -30.00 18.13 2.04
CA LYS A 626 -29.44 19.24 2.81
C LYS A 626 -28.42 18.70 3.77
N LEU A 627 -27.22 19.22 3.74
CA LEU A 627 -26.07 18.74 4.51
C LEU A 627 -25.41 19.91 5.23
N SER A 628 -25.02 19.69 6.48
CA SER A 628 -24.18 20.61 7.26
C SER A 628 -23.24 19.83 8.16
N ARG A 629 -22.07 20.38 8.49
CA ARG A 629 -21.20 19.71 9.45
C ARG A 629 -21.75 19.74 10.88
N LYS A 630 -21.39 18.74 11.66
CA LYS A 630 -21.56 18.75 13.12
C LYS A 630 -20.45 19.56 13.77
N ASN A 631 -20.69 20.09 14.97
CA ASN A 631 -19.62 20.61 15.82
C ASN A 631 -18.81 19.45 16.40
N ILE A 632 -17.49 19.44 16.16
CA ILE A 632 -16.62 18.32 16.54
C ILE A 632 -16.49 18.21 18.06
N LEU A 633 -16.48 19.34 18.79
CA LEU A 633 -16.41 19.31 20.25
C LEU A 633 -17.68 18.71 20.86
N GLU A 634 -18.85 19.10 20.36
CA GLU A 634 -20.13 18.53 20.82
C GLU A 634 -20.16 17.02 20.55
N TYR A 635 -19.76 16.62 19.36
CA TYR A 635 -19.64 15.21 18.99
C TYR A 635 -18.67 14.45 19.91
N ALA A 636 -17.50 15.02 20.23
CA ALA A 636 -16.54 14.40 21.15
C ALA A 636 -17.12 14.23 22.56
N LYS A 637 -17.90 15.19 23.04
CA LYS A 637 -18.61 15.11 24.33
C LYS A 637 -19.69 14.05 24.33
N GLU A 638 -20.54 14.00 23.28
CA GLU A 638 -21.60 13.00 23.11
C GLU A 638 -21.04 11.59 23.12
N THR A 639 -19.87 11.41 22.51
CA THR A 639 -19.18 10.12 22.42
C THR A 639 -18.24 9.82 23.61
N LYS A 640 -18.32 10.62 24.67
CA LYS A 640 -17.57 10.47 25.96
C LYS A 640 -16.03 10.41 25.72
N ALA A 641 -15.54 11.26 24.82
CA ALA A 641 -14.11 11.44 24.64
C ALA A 641 -13.47 11.99 25.91
N ASP A 642 -12.23 11.62 26.19
CA ASP A 642 -11.48 12.12 27.36
C ASP A 642 -11.03 13.58 27.19
N GLU A 643 -10.39 14.14 28.22
CA GLU A 643 -10.00 15.55 28.23
C GLU A 643 -9.08 15.94 27.07
N MET A 644 -8.07 15.11 26.75
CA MET A 644 -7.14 15.37 25.64
C MET A 644 -7.87 15.36 24.30
N GLN A 645 -8.72 14.37 24.08
CA GLN A 645 -9.52 14.26 22.87
C GLN A 645 -10.52 15.40 22.71
N GLN A 646 -11.16 15.84 23.82
CA GLN A 646 -12.05 17.02 23.80
C GLN A 646 -11.27 18.31 23.50
N ASN A 647 -10.09 18.48 24.06
CA ASN A 647 -9.21 19.62 23.72
C ASN A 647 -8.79 19.57 22.24
N THR A 648 -8.46 18.41 21.71
CA THR A 648 -8.17 18.21 20.28
C THR A 648 -9.39 18.56 19.42
N ALA A 649 -10.56 18.07 19.77
CA ALA A 649 -11.81 18.37 19.09
C ALA A 649 -12.13 19.86 19.09
N GLN A 650 -11.88 20.57 20.22
CA GLN A 650 -11.99 22.02 20.28
C GLN A 650 -11.03 22.74 19.33
N ASN A 651 -9.79 22.26 19.22
CA ASN A 651 -8.78 22.84 18.34
C ASN A 651 -9.18 22.68 16.86
N ILE A 652 -9.67 21.47 16.49
CA ILE A 652 -10.19 21.19 15.15
C ILE A 652 -11.44 22.02 14.86
N GLU A 653 -12.36 22.15 15.84
CA GLU A 653 -13.56 22.99 15.70
C GLU A 653 -13.20 24.45 15.42
N SER A 654 -12.22 25.01 16.14
CA SER A 654 -11.76 26.38 15.92
C SER A 654 -11.17 26.57 14.51
N ALA A 655 -10.44 25.56 14.01
CA ALA A 655 -9.94 25.59 12.64
C ALA A 655 -11.06 25.44 11.62
N PHE A 656 -12.04 24.57 11.87
CA PHE A 656 -13.18 24.40 10.98
C PHE A 656 -14.08 25.64 10.91
N GLN A 657 -14.27 26.35 12.03
CA GLN A 657 -14.96 27.66 12.01
C GLN A 657 -14.22 28.67 11.14
N LYS A 658 -12.88 28.73 11.26
CA LYS A 658 -12.07 29.58 10.40
C LYS A 658 -12.14 29.19 8.93
N LEU A 659 -12.12 27.89 8.63
CA LEU A 659 -12.27 27.36 7.26
C LEU A 659 -13.66 27.69 6.69
N ASP A 660 -14.71 27.56 7.50
CA ASP A 660 -16.08 27.94 7.10
C ASP A 660 -16.12 29.41 6.68
N GLU A 661 -15.54 30.32 7.50
CA GLU A 661 -15.47 31.76 7.20
C GLU A 661 -14.71 32.04 5.90
N GLU A 662 -13.57 31.39 5.66
CA GLU A 662 -12.77 31.58 4.46
C GLU A 662 -13.51 31.08 3.20
N ILE A 663 -14.22 29.95 3.29
CA ILE A 663 -15.02 29.43 2.19
C ILE A 663 -16.22 30.35 1.89
N GLU A 664 -16.91 30.83 2.94
CA GLU A 664 -18.08 31.72 2.79
C GLU A 664 -17.66 33.09 2.21
N ASN A 665 -16.45 33.56 2.49
CA ASN A 665 -15.88 34.77 1.93
C ASN A 665 -15.24 34.59 0.53
N GLY A 666 -15.43 33.44 -0.11
CA GLY A 666 -14.95 33.16 -1.45
C GLY A 666 -13.45 32.94 -1.61
N LYS A 667 -12.72 32.67 -0.53
CA LYS A 667 -11.27 32.43 -0.55
C LYS A 667 -10.88 30.97 -0.75
N ALA A 668 -11.83 30.11 -1.08
CA ALA A 668 -11.65 28.65 -1.19
C ALA A 668 -10.50 28.20 -2.10
N GLY A 669 -10.15 28.97 -3.13
CA GLY A 669 -9.07 28.61 -4.08
C GLY A 669 -7.67 28.46 -3.47
N ASN A 670 -7.37 29.19 -2.38
CA ASN A 670 -6.08 29.15 -1.69
C ASN A 670 -6.00 28.09 -0.59
N LEU A 671 -7.13 27.51 -0.23
CA LEU A 671 -7.24 26.54 0.89
C LEU A 671 -7.45 25.09 0.40
N SER A 672 -7.36 24.83 -0.90
CA SER A 672 -7.75 23.54 -1.52
C SER A 672 -7.07 22.32 -0.89
N SER A 673 -5.83 22.45 -0.42
CA SER A 673 -5.11 21.33 0.22
C SER A 673 -5.60 21.06 1.63
N PHE A 674 -5.80 22.11 2.45
CA PHE A 674 -6.34 21.98 3.81
C PHE A 674 -7.81 21.56 3.76
N GLU A 675 -8.60 22.12 2.85
CA GLU A 675 -10.00 21.78 2.64
C GLU A 675 -10.19 20.29 2.35
N LYS A 676 -9.38 19.71 1.44
CA LYS A 676 -9.42 18.26 1.14
C LYS A 676 -9.09 17.39 2.36
N LYS A 677 -8.09 17.78 3.15
CA LYS A 677 -7.72 17.07 4.37
C LYS A 677 -8.80 17.23 5.46
N ALA A 678 -9.42 18.39 5.56
CA ALA A 678 -10.56 18.63 6.45
C ALA A 678 -11.78 17.78 6.05
N ALA A 679 -12.06 17.64 4.75
CA ALA A 679 -13.09 16.74 4.23
C ALA A 679 -12.81 15.26 4.59
N THR A 680 -11.55 14.84 4.52
CA THR A 680 -11.14 13.49 4.98
C THR A 680 -11.46 13.30 6.46
N LEU A 681 -11.20 14.32 7.29
CA LEU A 681 -11.48 14.27 8.72
C LEU A 681 -12.99 14.28 9.01
N GLN A 682 -13.83 14.93 8.18
CA GLN A 682 -15.28 14.89 8.30
C GLN A 682 -15.87 13.49 8.05
N ALA A 683 -15.18 12.67 7.27
CA ALA A 683 -15.55 11.27 7.02
C ALA A 683 -15.05 10.31 8.12
N LEU A 684 -14.77 10.83 9.31
CA LEU A 684 -14.19 10.10 10.45
C LEU A 684 -14.92 8.77 10.68
N ASP A 685 -14.15 7.68 10.73
CA ASP A 685 -14.64 6.36 11.07
C ASP A 685 -14.66 6.20 12.60
N LEU A 686 -15.75 5.69 13.14
CA LEU A 686 -15.92 5.39 14.55
C LEU A 686 -14.82 4.51 15.13
N THR A 687 -14.30 3.56 14.35
CA THR A 687 -13.25 2.62 14.76
C THR A 687 -11.92 3.32 14.98
N ASN A 688 -11.61 4.38 14.24
CA ASN A 688 -10.34 5.10 14.27
C ASN A 688 -10.40 6.45 14.99
N ARG A 689 -11.57 6.87 15.47
CA ARG A 689 -11.78 8.20 16.09
C ARG A 689 -10.79 8.52 17.19
N ALA A 690 -10.60 7.60 18.14
CA ALA A 690 -9.68 7.83 19.26
C ALA A 690 -8.24 8.04 18.78
N ALA A 691 -7.76 7.20 17.86
CA ALA A 691 -6.41 7.32 17.27
C ALA A 691 -6.23 8.65 16.52
N ILE A 692 -7.24 9.10 15.79
CA ILE A 692 -7.21 10.37 15.06
C ILE A 692 -7.12 11.56 16.04
N LEU A 693 -8.02 11.63 17.02
CA LEU A 693 -8.01 12.71 18.01
C LEU A 693 -6.73 12.68 18.88
N ASP A 694 -6.27 11.51 19.27
CA ASP A 694 -5.02 11.33 20.01
C ASP A 694 -3.81 11.83 19.20
N SER A 695 -3.71 11.48 17.93
CA SER A 695 -2.58 11.87 17.06
C SER A 695 -2.58 13.38 16.76
N LEU A 696 -3.76 13.99 16.64
CA LEU A 696 -3.89 15.43 16.37
C LEU A 696 -3.76 16.31 17.63
N SER A 697 -3.63 15.72 18.82
CA SER A 697 -3.59 16.47 20.08
C SER A 697 -2.42 17.46 20.19
N GLY A 698 -1.28 17.14 19.59
CA GLY A 698 -0.05 17.95 19.71
C GLY A 698 0.48 18.03 21.15
N GLN A 699 -0.04 17.16 22.06
CA GLN A 699 0.34 17.17 23.48
C GLN A 699 1.84 17.10 23.73
N ILE A 700 2.57 16.46 22.79
CA ILE A 700 4.03 16.27 22.91
C ILE A 700 4.76 17.59 23.15
N TYR A 701 4.39 18.67 22.45
CA TYR A 701 5.06 19.96 22.53
C TYR A 701 4.84 20.70 23.86
N ALA A 702 3.79 20.36 24.57
CA ALA A 702 3.54 20.86 25.92
C ALA A 702 4.07 19.85 26.96
N SER A 703 3.79 18.56 26.80
CA SER A 703 4.19 17.53 27.76
C SER A 703 5.71 17.30 27.81
N ALA A 704 6.45 17.49 26.70
CA ALA A 704 7.91 17.43 26.69
C ALA A 704 8.55 18.55 27.53
N GLN A 705 7.87 19.68 27.74
CA GLN A 705 8.35 20.72 28.66
C GLN A 705 8.36 20.26 30.11
N ALA A 706 7.43 19.38 30.52
CA ALA A 706 7.50 18.73 31.84
C ALA A 706 8.78 17.88 32.01
N LEU A 707 9.21 17.18 30.93
CA LEU A 707 10.50 16.48 30.89
C LEU A 707 11.67 17.49 31.02
N THR A 708 11.62 18.62 30.32
CA THR A 708 12.66 19.66 30.40
C THR A 708 12.80 20.19 31.81
N PHE A 709 11.68 20.41 32.54
CA PHE A 709 11.71 20.76 33.97
C PHE A 709 12.31 19.61 34.82
N GLN A 710 11.87 18.38 34.62
CA GLN A 710 12.40 17.20 35.34
C GLN A 710 13.91 17.00 35.08
N HIS A 711 14.31 17.18 33.81
CA HIS A 711 15.71 17.12 33.39
C HIS A 711 16.56 18.17 34.10
N SER A 712 16.15 19.46 34.07
CA SER A 712 16.82 20.56 34.82
C SER A 712 16.91 20.25 36.29
N GLN A 713 15.84 19.76 36.92
CA GLN A 713 15.81 19.41 38.33
C GLN A 713 16.74 18.21 38.66
N THR A 714 16.95 17.26 37.73
CA THR A 714 17.91 16.17 37.94
C THR A 714 19.35 16.69 37.94
N VAL A 715 19.72 17.54 36.95
CA VAL A 715 21.03 18.21 36.92
C VAL A 715 21.24 19.05 38.18
N ASN A 716 20.23 19.77 38.59
CA ASN A 716 20.27 20.66 39.75
C ASN A 716 20.39 19.87 41.08
N LYS A 717 19.80 18.68 41.16
CA LYS A 717 19.87 17.85 42.36
C LYS A 717 21.28 17.32 42.59
N ASP A 718 22.00 16.91 41.53
CA ASP A 718 23.38 16.46 41.62
C ASP A 718 24.26 17.59 42.18
N LEU A 719 24.08 18.82 41.69
CA LEU A 719 24.81 20.00 42.18
C LEU A 719 24.42 20.34 43.63
N SER A 720 23.16 20.18 44.01
CA SER A 720 22.72 20.37 45.41
C SER A 720 23.33 19.30 46.33
N ASN A 721 23.45 18.05 45.88
CA ASN A 721 24.17 17.00 46.62
C ASN A 721 25.65 17.38 46.82
N ARG A 722 26.31 18.00 45.81
CA ARG A 722 27.65 18.50 45.90
C ARG A 722 27.77 19.59 47.00
N LEU A 723 26.87 20.56 47.05
CA LEU A 723 26.86 21.62 48.05
C LEU A 723 26.77 21.06 49.48
N VAL A 724 25.93 20.07 49.67
CA VAL A 724 25.81 19.35 50.97
C VAL A 724 27.13 18.67 51.32
N MET A 725 27.77 17.97 50.39
CA MET A 725 29.06 17.30 50.63
C MET A 725 30.13 18.30 51.03
N LEU A 726 30.20 19.44 50.38
CA LEU A 726 31.17 20.50 50.72
C LEU A 726 31.07 20.92 52.22
N GLY A 727 29.89 20.85 52.82
CA GLY A 727 29.68 21.11 54.24
C GLY A 727 30.14 19.99 55.20
N THR A 728 30.41 18.78 54.70
CA THR A 728 30.82 17.63 55.52
C THR A 728 32.31 17.30 55.38
N LEU A 729 33.03 18.01 54.50
CA LEU A 729 34.45 17.76 54.27
C LEU A 729 35.32 18.38 55.34
N ASP A 730 36.30 17.63 55.88
CA ASP A 730 37.24 18.12 56.91
C ASP A 730 38.27 19.08 56.36
N ASN A 731 38.60 19.00 55.09
CA ASN A 731 39.51 19.90 54.40
C ASN A 731 38.98 20.30 53.04
N VAL A 732 38.30 21.45 52.97
CA VAL A 732 38.18 22.22 51.75
C VAL A 732 39.32 23.24 51.78
N GLY A 733 40.58 22.78 51.51
CA GLY A 733 41.75 23.63 51.69
C GLY A 733 41.73 24.88 50.78
N ASP A 734 42.69 25.79 50.95
CA ASP A 734 42.89 27.02 50.16
C ASP A 734 43.09 26.75 48.65
N ASN A 735 43.10 25.50 48.22
CA ASN A 735 43.29 24.98 46.87
C ASN A 735 41.95 24.75 46.15
N PHE A 736 42.02 24.66 44.84
CA PHE A 736 40.89 24.35 43.99
C PHE A 736 40.52 22.88 44.12
N GLY A 737 39.21 22.59 44.31
CA GLY A 737 38.60 21.28 44.14
C GLY A 737 38.07 21.07 42.75
N LEU A 738 38.52 20.04 42.03
CA LEU A 738 37.97 19.58 40.78
C LEU A 738 37.04 18.40 41.07
N TRP A 739 35.86 18.36 40.44
CA TRP A 739 34.97 17.21 40.58
C TRP A 739 34.32 16.85 39.25
N VAL A 740 33.95 15.60 39.10
CA VAL A 740 33.19 15.11 37.98
C VAL A 740 32.10 14.17 38.51
N SER A 741 30.92 14.27 37.94
CA SER A 741 29.80 13.40 38.25
C SER A 741 29.13 12.83 37.00
N SER A 742 28.45 11.72 37.15
CA SER A 742 27.48 11.21 36.20
C SER A 742 26.20 10.83 36.92
N PHE A 743 25.07 10.99 36.22
CA PHE A 743 23.76 10.62 36.72
C PHE A 743 22.91 9.96 35.66
N GLY A 744 22.06 9.04 36.11
CA GLY A 744 21.02 8.40 35.30
C GLY A 744 19.69 8.45 36.04
N ALA A 745 18.60 8.76 35.31
CA ALA A 745 17.27 8.83 35.87
C ALA A 745 16.25 8.12 34.98
N ASN A 746 15.28 7.46 35.64
CA ASN A 746 14.13 6.86 34.99
C ASN A 746 12.85 7.30 35.71
N GLY A 747 11.84 7.66 34.94
CA GLY A 747 10.59 8.17 35.54
C GLY A 747 9.40 8.05 34.62
N LYS A 748 8.28 8.61 35.08
CA LYS A 748 7.01 8.67 34.36
C LYS A 748 6.39 10.06 34.48
N LEU A 749 5.69 10.43 33.41
CA LEU A 749 4.83 11.62 33.35
C LEU A 749 3.41 11.16 33.05
N GLU A 750 2.46 11.50 33.92
CA GLU A 750 1.07 11.06 33.79
C GLU A 750 0.09 12.19 34.15
N GLN A 751 -1.01 12.23 33.43
CA GLN A 751 -2.19 13.03 33.75
C GLN A 751 -3.42 12.28 33.26
N ASN A 752 -4.51 12.29 34.03
CA ASN A 752 -5.75 11.64 33.60
C ASN A 752 -6.26 12.24 32.29
N GLY A 753 -6.63 11.38 31.33
CA GLY A 753 -7.12 11.80 30.02
C GLY A 753 -6.02 12.14 29.01
N TYR A 754 -4.74 12.02 29.36
CA TYR A 754 -3.60 12.26 28.46
C TYR A 754 -2.77 11.00 28.22
N GLY A 755 -2.00 10.98 27.12
CA GLY A 755 -1.02 9.93 26.86
C GLY A 755 0.08 9.95 27.92
N LYS A 756 0.38 8.81 28.53
CA LYS A 756 1.44 8.67 29.53
C LYS A 756 2.82 8.60 28.88
N GLY A 757 3.82 9.23 29.50
CA GLY A 757 5.20 9.25 29.03
C GLY A 757 6.15 8.51 29.97
N ASP A 758 6.97 7.62 29.41
CA ASP A 758 8.13 7.03 30.10
C ASP A 758 9.35 7.90 29.80
N THR A 759 10.05 8.34 30.86
CA THR A 759 11.17 9.29 30.78
C THR A 759 12.48 8.63 31.13
N LYS A 760 13.55 9.01 30.43
CA LYS A 760 14.94 8.66 30.77
C LYS A 760 15.81 9.87 30.65
N VAL A 761 16.71 10.05 31.60
CA VAL A 761 17.73 11.10 31.59
C VAL A 761 19.08 10.49 31.90
N PHE A 762 20.09 10.86 31.15
CA PHE A 762 21.46 10.44 31.39
C PHE A 762 22.43 11.58 31.12
N GLY A 763 23.40 11.78 32.00
CA GLY A 763 24.34 12.88 31.81
C GLY A 763 25.45 12.92 32.84
N GLY A 764 26.19 14.02 32.81
CA GLY A 764 27.25 14.31 33.78
C GLY A 764 27.58 15.75 33.88
N GLN A 765 28.34 16.08 34.91
CA GLN A 765 28.85 17.43 35.21
C GLN A 765 30.32 17.39 35.52
N VAL A 766 31.01 18.49 35.23
CA VAL A 766 32.36 18.77 35.67
C VAL A 766 32.40 20.14 36.26
N GLY A 767 32.96 20.30 37.43
CA GLY A 767 33.01 21.61 38.09
C GLY A 767 34.27 21.78 38.91
N ILE A 768 34.48 23.04 39.23
CA ILE A 768 35.55 23.49 40.13
C ILE A 768 34.94 24.33 41.25
N ASP A 769 35.47 24.18 42.44
CA ASP A 769 35.12 25.02 43.59
C ASP A 769 36.37 25.44 44.38
N LYS A 770 36.26 26.56 45.07
CA LYS A 770 37.33 27.12 45.93
C LYS A 770 36.71 27.69 47.19
N GLN A 771 37.38 27.46 48.28
CA GLN A 771 37.08 28.12 49.57
C GLN A 771 37.75 29.49 49.65
N PHE A 772 36.98 30.48 50.07
CA PHE A 772 37.43 31.84 50.32
C PHE A 772 37.24 32.17 51.80
N GLY A 773 38.36 32.28 52.52
CA GLY A 773 38.33 32.37 53.98
C GLY A 773 37.69 31.10 54.59
N ASP A 774 37.26 31.20 55.85
CA ASP A 774 36.79 30.03 56.61
C ASP A 774 35.35 29.61 56.27
N ASN A 775 34.55 30.48 55.66
CA ASN A 775 33.09 30.29 55.63
C ASN A 775 32.45 30.27 54.24
N LEU A 776 33.16 30.71 53.19
CA LEU A 776 32.55 30.84 51.84
C LEU A 776 33.20 29.92 50.84
N ILE A 777 32.39 29.05 50.21
CA ILE A 777 32.79 28.23 49.08
C ILE A 777 32.03 28.72 47.85
N LEU A 778 32.76 28.97 46.76
CA LEU A 778 32.17 29.32 45.47
C LEU A 778 32.68 28.35 44.39
N GLY A 779 31.81 28.04 43.44
CA GLY A 779 32.17 27.13 42.36
C GLY A 779 31.35 27.36 41.09
N THR A 780 31.85 26.75 40.00
CA THR A 780 31.18 26.74 38.70
C THR A 780 31.21 25.33 38.15
N ALA A 781 30.16 24.97 37.38
CA ALA A 781 30.04 23.68 36.78
C ALA A 781 29.50 23.78 35.34
N LEU A 782 29.98 22.89 34.49
CA LEU A 782 29.46 22.59 33.16
C LEU A 782 28.72 21.25 33.20
N SER A 783 27.59 21.18 32.56
CA SER A 783 26.79 19.96 32.45
C SER A 783 26.48 19.63 31.01
N TYR A 784 26.44 18.34 30.71
CA TYR A 784 25.89 17.82 29.47
C TYR A 784 25.02 16.58 29.77
N SER A 785 23.82 16.55 29.18
CA SER A 785 22.91 15.45 29.43
C SER A 785 21.94 15.28 28.29
N LYS A 786 21.41 14.06 28.16
CA LYS A 786 20.33 13.70 27.24
C LYS A 786 19.11 13.28 28.03
N ALA A 787 17.94 13.62 27.48
CA ALA A 787 16.66 13.21 28.04
C ALA A 787 15.74 12.75 26.91
N ASP A 788 15.07 11.60 27.10
CA ASP A 788 14.09 11.10 26.18
C ASP A 788 12.77 10.79 26.87
N VAL A 789 11.68 10.99 26.11
CA VAL A 789 10.34 10.59 26.51
C VAL A 789 9.59 10.04 25.31
N LYS A 790 8.87 8.94 25.55
CA LYS A 790 7.93 8.37 24.61
C LYS A 790 6.55 8.33 25.24
N PHE A 791 5.59 8.96 24.58
CA PHE A 791 4.19 8.97 25.03
C PHE A 791 3.41 7.86 24.31
N ASN A 792 2.54 7.19 25.04
CA ASN A 792 1.57 6.26 24.43
C ASN A 792 0.44 7.03 23.74
N ARG A 793 -0.53 6.32 23.15
CA ARG A 793 -1.71 6.91 22.50
C ARG A 793 -1.34 7.90 21.39
N TYR A 794 -0.40 7.54 20.50
CA TYR A 794 0.10 8.41 19.43
C TYR A 794 0.64 9.76 19.93
N GLY A 795 1.01 9.83 21.21
CA GLY A 795 1.48 11.08 21.82
C GLY A 795 2.86 11.55 21.38
N GLY A 796 3.58 10.74 20.57
CA GLY A 796 4.89 11.09 20.03
C GLY A 796 6.07 10.76 20.95
N LYS A 797 7.27 11.13 20.50
CA LYS A 797 8.52 11.04 21.26
C LYS A 797 9.30 12.35 21.18
N SER A 798 10.10 12.62 22.20
CA SER A 798 11.04 13.75 22.22
C SER A 798 12.38 13.28 22.74
N ASP A 799 13.44 13.60 22.01
CA ASP A 799 14.84 13.41 22.36
C ASP A 799 15.48 14.78 22.55
N ALA A 800 15.97 15.08 23.74
CA ALA A 800 16.52 16.39 24.07
C ALA A 800 17.98 16.29 24.58
N SER A 801 18.85 17.15 24.09
CA SER A 801 20.23 17.33 24.55
C SER A 801 20.34 18.66 25.27
N ASN A 802 20.93 18.68 26.46
CA ASN A 802 21.11 19.90 27.27
C ASN A 802 22.58 20.15 27.56
N PHE A 803 23.05 21.33 27.25
CA PHE A 803 24.32 21.88 27.72
C PHE A 803 24.05 22.98 28.71
N GLY A 804 24.63 22.92 29.93
CA GLY A 804 24.36 23.87 30.99
C GLY A 804 25.61 24.43 31.65
N VAL A 805 25.46 25.64 32.18
CA VAL A 805 26.46 26.30 33.00
C VAL A 805 25.80 26.68 34.32
N SER A 806 26.47 26.41 35.42
CA SER A 806 25.97 26.70 36.77
C SER A 806 27.02 27.43 37.62
N LEU A 807 26.56 28.37 38.40
CA LEU A 807 27.29 28.97 39.50
C LEU A 807 26.68 28.51 40.81
N TYR A 808 27.48 28.15 41.79
CA TYR A 808 27.00 27.72 43.09
C TYR A 808 27.90 28.18 44.23
N GLY A 809 27.34 28.19 45.41
CA GLY A 809 28.09 28.55 46.62
C GLY A 809 27.43 28.09 47.89
N ARG A 810 28.22 28.05 48.93
CA ARG A 810 27.81 27.74 50.31
C ARG A 810 28.51 28.69 51.26
N LEU A 811 27.72 29.30 52.13
CA LEU A 811 28.15 30.10 53.29
C LEU A 811 27.90 29.26 54.54
N GLY A 812 28.91 29.01 55.35
CA GLY A 812 28.87 28.24 56.58
C GLY A 812 30.08 27.29 56.65
N ASN A 813 30.54 27.00 57.86
CA ASN A 813 31.65 26.06 58.13
C ASN A 813 31.24 25.00 59.16
N LYS A 814 32.17 24.17 59.55
CA LYS A 814 31.94 23.08 60.52
C LYS A 814 31.70 23.56 61.97
N ASP A 815 32.10 24.81 62.25
CA ASP A 815 32.00 25.38 63.62
C ASP A 815 30.72 26.20 63.80
N ILE A 816 30.05 26.55 62.70
CA ILE A 816 28.77 27.29 62.67
C ILE A 816 27.63 26.26 62.39
N PRO A 817 26.62 26.14 63.27
CA PRO A 817 25.56 25.15 63.04
C PRO A 817 24.59 25.47 61.89
N TRP A 818 24.58 26.74 61.41
CA TRP A 818 23.71 27.11 60.27
C TRP A 818 24.52 27.28 58.98
N TYR A 819 23.89 27.06 57.84
CA TYR A 819 24.44 27.36 56.55
C TYR A 819 23.40 28.01 55.63
N LEU A 820 23.90 28.73 54.63
CA LEU A 820 23.14 29.21 53.48
C LEU A 820 23.85 28.70 52.24
N GLN A 821 23.11 28.04 51.38
CA GLN A 821 23.68 27.56 50.11
C GLN A 821 22.73 27.85 48.94
N GLY A 822 23.29 27.97 47.77
CA GLY A 822 22.48 28.21 46.59
C GLY A 822 23.23 28.01 45.29
N ARG A 823 22.48 28.06 44.23
CA ARG A 823 22.97 27.93 42.88
C ARG A 823 22.09 28.70 41.89
N PHE A 824 22.69 29.08 40.79
CA PHE A 824 22.02 29.63 39.62
C PHE A 824 22.58 28.91 38.38
N GLY A 825 21.70 28.49 37.45
CA GLY A 825 22.09 27.77 36.23
C GLY A 825 21.36 28.26 35.01
N VAL A 826 22.03 28.17 33.88
CA VAL A 826 21.47 28.38 32.52
C VAL A 826 21.76 27.15 31.69
N GLY A 827 20.72 26.59 31.04
CA GLY A 827 20.81 25.47 30.14
C GLY A 827 20.31 25.82 28.74
N PHE A 828 20.94 25.22 27.74
CA PHE A 828 20.58 25.31 26.32
C PHE A 828 20.14 23.89 25.89
N VAL A 829 18.89 23.78 25.52
CA VAL A 829 18.27 22.48 25.17
C VAL A 829 17.95 22.46 23.71
N ASP A 830 18.47 21.43 23.02
CA ASP A 830 18.15 21.10 21.64
C ASP A 830 17.23 19.88 21.65
N SER A 831 16.01 20.02 21.13
CA SER A 831 14.93 19.04 21.22
C SER A 831 14.49 18.57 19.84
N ASP A 832 14.67 17.29 19.55
CA ASP A 832 14.08 16.59 18.41
C ASP A 832 12.73 16.00 18.83
N VAL A 833 11.67 16.37 18.12
CA VAL A 833 10.31 15.91 18.41
C VAL A 833 9.72 15.21 17.19
N GLU A 834 9.16 14.04 17.40
CA GLU A 834 8.44 13.28 16.37
C GLU A 834 7.02 12.93 16.85
N ARG A 835 6.04 13.11 15.97
CA ARG A 835 4.67 12.64 16.21
C ARG A 835 4.01 12.16 14.91
N ASP A 836 3.04 11.29 15.04
CA ASP A 836 2.19 10.85 13.94
C ASP A 836 0.99 11.80 13.79
N ILE A 837 0.57 12.03 12.55
CA ILE A 837 -0.61 12.80 12.15
C ILE A 837 -1.49 11.85 11.33
N ILE A 838 -2.61 11.42 11.89
CA ILE A 838 -3.54 10.47 11.29
C ILE A 838 -4.85 11.19 11.01
N LEU A 839 -5.31 11.19 9.76
CA LEU A 839 -6.59 11.75 9.36
C LEU A 839 -7.60 10.66 8.96
N SER A 840 -7.11 9.51 8.49
CA SER A 840 -7.89 8.30 8.21
C SER A 840 -6.97 7.08 8.19
N SER A 841 -7.50 5.87 7.99
CA SER A 841 -6.71 4.65 7.80
C SER A 841 -5.71 4.73 6.63
N ASN A 842 -6.04 5.53 5.61
CA ASN A 842 -5.24 5.68 4.39
C ASN A 842 -4.54 7.05 4.30
N ASP A 843 -4.70 7.92 5.29
CA ASP A 843 -4.10 9.26 5.31
C ASP A 843 -3.29 9.44 6.61
N TYR A 844 -2.01 9.13 6.50
CA TYR A 844 -1.05 9.11 7.59
C TYR A 844 0.21 9.87 7.19
N SER A 845 0.72 10.68 8.10
CA SER A 845 2.02 11.36 7.97
C SER A 845 2.74 11.41 9.30
N ARG A 846 4.07 11.59 9.27
CA ARG A 846 4.90 11.78 10.46
C ARG A 846 5.56 13.13 10.40
N ALA A 847 5.32 13.94 11.44
CA ALA A 847 6.01 15.20 11.65
C ALA A 847 7.29 14.94 12.47
N LYS A 848 8.39 15.54 12.02
CA LYS A 848 9.65 15.58 12.75
C LYS A 848 10.18 17.00 12.70
N ILE A 849 10.41 17.58 13.86
CA ILE A 849 10.92 18.95 14.00
C ILE A 849 12.02 19.01 15.05
N ASN A 850 12.85 20.02 14.94
CA ASN A 850 13.82 20.41 15.94
C ASN A 850 13.46 21.81 16.47
N HIS A 851 13.61 22.04 17.78
CA HIS A 851 13.52 23.38 18.38
C HIS A 851 14.49 23.55 19.54
N ASN A 852 14.93 24.79 19.75
CA ASN A 852 15.89 25.15 20.79
C ASN A 852 15.18 25.86 21.94
N ASP A 853 15.38 25.34 23.16
CA ASP A 853 14.83 25.87 24.39
C ASP A 853 15.97 26.44 25.28
N LYS A 854 15.64 27.33 26.21
CA LYS A 854 16.53 27.79 27.24
C LYS A 854 15.93 27.52 28.61
N VAL A 855 16.74 27.09 29.55
CA VAL A 855 16.34 26.82 30.92
C VAL A 855 17.10 27.73 31.85
N TYR A 856 16.39 28.39 32.75
CA TYR A 856 16.96 29.21 33.84
C TYR A 856 16.50 28.58 35.15
N SER A 857 17.44 28.29 36.05
CA SER A 857 17.11 27.66 37.32
C SER A 857 17.85 28.33 38.49
N GLY A 858 17.12 28.54 39.55
CA GLY A 858 17.64 29.10 40.79
C GLY A 858 17.20 28.27 41.98
N TYR A 859 18.07 28.17 42.98
CA TYR A 859 17.85 27.45 44.22
C TYR A 859 18.58 28.10 45.37
N VAL A 860 17.89 28.27 46.48
CA VAL A 860 18.46 28.75 47.76
C VAL A 860 17.92 27.90 48.90
N GLU A 861 18.78 27.42 49.77
CA GLU A 861 18.46 26.59 50.93
C GLU A 861 19.25 27.07 52.17
N THR A 862 18.61 27.09 53.33
CA THR A 862 19.24 27.23 54.62
C THR A 862 18.90 26.03 55.51
N GLY A 863 19.80 25.69 56.39
CA GLY A 863 19.62 24.58 57.33
C GLY A 863 20.43 24.76 58.59
N TYR A 864 20.13 23.93 59.58
CA TYR A 864 20.75 23.96 60.88
C TYR A 864 21.25 22.58 61.30
N ASP A 865 22.54 22.42 61.54
CA ASP A 865 23.21 21.14 61.84
C ASP A 865 23.16 20.88 63.34
N ILE A 866 22.41 19.87 63.75
CA ILE A 866 22.33 19.38 65.13
C ILE A 866 23.25 18.13 65.23
N LYS A 867 24.39 18.32 65.90
CA LYS A 867 25.41 17.25 66.05
C LYS A 867 25.30 16.57 67.39
N ASN A 868 25.64 15.30 67.44
CA ASN A 868 25.82 14.56 68.68
C ASN A 868 27.13 14.95 69.36
N SER A 869 27.36 14.49 70.59
CA SER A 869 28.56 14.85 71.42
C SER A 869 29.89 14.47 70.76
N ASN A 870 29.88 13.43 69.90
CA ASN A 870 31.10 12.97 69.20
C ASN A 870 31.28 13.63 67.82
N GLY A 871 30.28 14.42 67.36
CA GLY A 871 30.34 15.10 66.07
C GLY A 871 30.21 14.19 64.85
N ASP A 872 30.03 12.87 65.01
CA ASP A 872 29.95 11.86 63.91
C ASP A 872 28.54 11.60 63.41
N PHE A 873 27.51 12.06 64.11
CA PHE A 873 26.13 11.99 63.71
C PHE A 873 25.49 13.39 63.66
N VAL A 874 24.84 13.70 62.55
CA VAL A 874 24.26 15.04 62.32
C VAL A 874 22.81 14.87 61.85
N VAL A 875 21.89 15.69 62.38
CA VAL A 875 20.52 15.89 61.90
C VAL A 875 20.39 17.31 61.44
N THR A 876 19.98 17.52 60.15
CA THR A 876 19.89 18.85 59.61
C THR A 876 18.47 19.11 59.11
N PRO A 877 17.60 19.78 59.87
CA PRO A 877 16.40 20.41 59.29
C PRO A 877 16.81 21.52 58.31
N PHE A 878 16.13 21.60 57.19
CA PHE A 878 16.41 22.63 56.19
C PHE A 878 15.14 23.07 55.46
N ALA A 879 15.18 24.29 54.93
CA ALA A 879 14.15 24.88 54.11
C ALA A 879 14.76 25.69 52.96
N GLY A 880 14.01 25.83 51.89
CA GLY A 880 14.51 26.56 50.73
C GLY A 880 13.43 26.94 49.72
N ILE A 881 13.87 27.61 48.68
CA ILE A 881 13.04 28.02 47.53
C ILE A 881 13.76 27.62 46.23
N THR A 882 12.99 27.14 45.27
CA THR A 882 13.44 26.88 43.89
C THR A 882 12.61 27.70 42.93
N HIS A 883 13.26 28.17 41.86
CA HIS A 883 12.60 28.78 40.72
C HIS A 883 13.20 28.24 39.41
N ASP A 884 12.37 27.66 38.59
CA ASP A 884 12.75 27.17 37.27
C ASP A 884 11.91 27.85 36.20
N THR A 885 12.55 28.26 35.09
CA THR A 885 11.89 28.83 33.90
C THR A 885 12.40 28.11 32.66
N VAL A 886 11.48 27.60 31.85
CA VAL A 886 11.75 27.01 30.53
C VAL A 886 11.20 27.98 29.49
N ALA A 887 12.09 28.51 28.64
CA ALA A 887 11.77 29.35 27.49
C ALA A 887 11.78 28.45 26.24
N ARG A 888 10.60 27.89 25.86
CA ARG A 888 10.47 27.06 24.69
C ARG A 888 10.60 27.88 23.41
N GLY A 889 11.38 27.39 22.44
CA GLY A 889 11.53 27.98 21.11
C GLY A 889 10.26 27.91 20.27
N SER A 890 10.21 28.63 19.16
CA SER A 890 9.18 28.48 18.12
C SER A 890 9.44 27.24 17.30
N PHE A 891 8.38 26.67 16.70
CA PHE A 891 8.48 25.52 15.81
C PHE A 891 7.40 25.56 14.74
N SER A 892 7.60 24.79 13.64
CA SER A 892 6.64 24.62 12.57
C SER A 892 6.75 23.23 11.94
N GLU A 893 5.60 22.55 11.78
CA GLU A 893 5.44 21.27 11.10
C GLU A 893 4.93 21.49 9.66
N ASP A 894 5.70 22.13 8.82
CA ASP A 894 5.25 22.63 7.51
C ASP A 894 4.92 21.53 6.48
N LYS A 895 5.29 20.27 6.73
CA LYS A 895 5.07 19.15 5.81
C LYS A 895 3.66 18.56 5.86
N SER A 896 2.81 18.98 6.78
CA SER A 896 1.43 18.50 6.92
C SER A 896 0.45 19.65 7.04
N GLN A 897 -0.71 19.52 6.39
CA GLN A 897 -1.79 20.52 6.49
C GLN A 897 -2.32 20.65 7.93
N PHE A 898 -2.36 19.55 8.69
CA PHE A 898 -2.69 19.50 10.12
C PHE A 898 -1.44 19.52 11.01
N GLY A 899 -0.29 19.92 10.46
CA GLY A 899 0.91 20.24 11.22
C GLY A 899 0.67 21.45 12.10
N LEU A 900 1.40 21.53 13.23
CA LEU A 900 1.28 22.65 14.18
C LEU A 900 2.38 23.68 13.94
N LYS A 901 2.01 24.95 14.05
CA LYS A 901 2.94 26.06 14.09
C LYS A 901 2.70 26.85 15.38
N ALA A 902 3.76 27.19 16.09
CA ALA A 902 3.66 27.88 17.36
C ALA A 902 4.85 28.80 17.61
N ASP A 903 4.57 29.96 18.24
CA ASP A 903 5.57 30.92 18.68
C ASP A 903 6.25 30.49 19.99
N LYS A 904 7.29 31.25 20.40
CA LYS A 904 7.99 31.08 21.67
C LYS A 904 7.04 31.17 22.85
N LYS A 905 7.28 30.38 23.90
CA LYS A 905 6.49 30.40 25.13
C LYS A 905 7.36 30.14 26.34
N ASN A 906 7.21 30.96 27.38
CA ASN A 906 7.86 30.79 28.67
C ASN A 906 6.92 30.07 29.65
N TYR A 907 7.48 29.14 30.42
CA TYR A 907 6.85 28.47 31.53
C TYR A 907 7.70 28.60 32.76
N SER A 908 7.14 28.92 33.91
CA SER A 908 7.89 29.11 35.16
C SER A 908 7.21 28.38 36.32
N GLN A 909 7.99 27.80 37.20
CA GLN A 909 7.51 27.23 38.46
C GLN A 909 8.40 27.71 39.63
N THR A 910 7.74 28.24 40.67
CA THR A 910 8.37 28.60 41.95
C THR A 910 7.85 27.71 43.03
N SER A 911 8.72 27.12 43.84
CA SER A 911 8.33 26.18 44.89
C SER A 911 9.08 26.44 46.18
N ALA A 912 8.40 26.28 47.30
CA ALA A 912 9.06 26.13 48.62
C ALA A 912 9.39 24.64 48.84
N LEU A 913 10.46 24.39 49.54
CA LEU A 913 10.84 23.08 49.99
C LEU A 913 11.20 23.09 51.47
N ALA A 914 10.94 22.00 52.17
CA ALA A 914 11.41 21.77 53.54
C ALA A 914 11.73 20.25 53.69
N GLY A 915 12.73 19.97 54.53
CA GLY A 915 13.16 18.58 54.71
C GLY A 915 14.05 18.36 55.92
N VAL A 916 14.40 17.12 56.11
CA VAL A 916 15.36 16.70 57.15
C VAL A 916 16.41 15.82 56.47
N ARG A 917 17.65 16.07 56.81
CA ARG A 917 18.80 15.30 56.35
C ARG A 917 19.48 14.71 57.60
N VAL A 918 19.93 13.45 57.51
CA VAL A 918 20.67 12.71 58.54
C VAL A 918 21.99 12.24 57.98
N GLY A 919 23.07 12.48 58.69
CA GLY A 919 24.43 12.05 58.31
C GLY A 919 25.11 11.29 59.42
N LYS A 920 25.85 10.23 59.11
CA LYS A 920 26.74 9.49 59.99
C LYS A 920 28.11 9.29 59.33
N ALA A 921 29.11 9.83 59.99
CA ALA A 921 30.48 9.65 59.56
C ALA A 921 31.10 8.40 60.24
N VAL A 922 31.85 7.60 59.48
CA VAL A 922 32.57 6.43 59.94
C VAL A 922 34.02 6.54 59.48
N GLN A 923 34.91 6.49 60.46
CA GLN A 923 36.36 6.48 60.17
C GLN A 923 36.84 5.02 60.06
N TRP A 924 37.57 4.71 59.01
CA TRP A 924 38.07 3.37 58.74
C TRP A 924 39.54 3.20 59.12
N ASN A 925 39.93 1.99 59.45
CA ASN A 925 41.34 1.61 59.70
C ASN A 925 42.12 1.85 58.39
N GLY A 926 42.93 2.86 58.29
CA GLY A 926 43.62 3.26 57.04
C GLY A 926 43.43 4.70 56.63
N GLY A 927 42.74 5.47 57.48
CA GLY A 927 42.66 6.93 57.36
C GLY A 927 41.54 7.44 56.43
N SER A 928 40.81 6.59 55.75
CA SER A 928 39.66 7.00 54.95
C SER A 928 38.42 7.22 55.83
N LYS A 929 37.56 8.17 55.43
CA LYS A 929 36.32 8.50 56.09
C LYS A 929 35.13 8.35 55.13
N THR A 930 34.09 7.63 55.57
CA THR A 930 32.84 7.53 54.82
C THR A 930 31.70 8.17 55.58
N THR A 931 31.00 9.12 54.94
CA THR A 931 29.80 9.75 55.45
C THR A 931 28.59 9.16 54.76
N PHE A 932 27.79 8.40 55.46
CA PHE A 932 26.48 7.93 55.01
C PHE A 932 25.46 9.05 55.26
N GLN A 933 24.57 9.28 54.30
CA GLN A 933 23.50 10.26 54.43
C GLN A 933 22.17 9.72 53.97
N GLY A 934 21.09 10.21 54.59
CA GLY A 934 19.73 9.97 54.16
C GLY A 934 18.94 11.26 54.30
N TYR A 935 17.93 11.48 53.48
CA TYR A 935 17.10 12.63 53.60
C TYR A 935 15.67 12.39 53.07
N VAL A 936 14.74 13.23 53.57
CA VAL A 936 13.38 13.37 53.04
C VAL A 936 13.12 14.85 52.86
N THR A 937 12.57 15.20 51.68
CA THR A 937 12.22 16.59 51.32
C THR A 937 10.82 16.58 50.74
N HIS A 938 9.98 17.52 51.20
CA HIS A 938 8.72 17.88 50.58
C HIS A 938 8.85 19.24 49.90
N GLN A 939 8.47 19.27 48.63
CA GLN A 939 8.45 20.49 47.80
C GLN A 939 7.03 20.77 47.36
N ARG A 940 6.57 22.04 47.44
CA ARG A 940 5.26 22.49 47.03
C ARG A 940 5.36 23.73 46.16
N ALA A 941 4.79 23.66 44.96
CA ALA A 941 4.73 24.80 44.05
C ALA A 941 3.70 25.83 44.52
N PHE A 942 4.00 27.12 44.36
CA PHE A 942 3.10 28.22 44.66
C PHE A 942 1.98 28.35 43.63
N ASN A 943 2.25 27.95 42.38
CA ASN A 943 1.33 27.96 41.26
C ASN A 943 1.16 26.59 40.66
N ASP A 944 0.00 26.33 40.04
CA ASP A 944 -0.24 25.20 39.13
C ASP A 944 -0.02 25.71 37.72
N GLU A 945 1.14 25.43 37.13
CA GLU A 945 1.38 25.83 35.76
C GLU A 945 0.82 24.77 34.78
N ASP A 946 -0.25 25.16 34.07
CA ASP A 946 -0.73 24.40 32.92
C ASP A 946 0.27 24.55 31.79
N LEU A 947 0.90 23.45 31.38
CA LEU A 947 1.73 23.46 30.19
C LEU A 947 0.82 23.52 28.96
N SER A 948 0.64 24.75 28.47
CA SER A 948 -0.18 25.01 27.29
C SER A 948 0.38 26.18 26.47
N PHE A 949 0.10 26.18 25.17
CA PHE A 949 0.52 27.23 24.27
C PHE A 949 -0.51 27.50 23.19
N LYS A 950 -0.43 28.66 22.52
CA LYS A 950 -1.20 28.95 21.32
C LYS A 950 -0.50 28.36 20.11
N ALA A 951 -1.27 27.75 19.21
CA ALA A 951 -0.83 27.19 17.96
C ALA A 951 -1.85 27.48 16.85
N GLU A 952 -1.44 27.26 15.62
CA GLU A 952 -2.28 27.22 14.43
C GLU A 952 -1.93 25.99 13.61
N TYR A 953 -2.82 25.56 12.73
CA TYR A 953 -2.46 24.54 11.74
C TYR A 953 -1.65 25.16 10.59
N SER A 954 -0.55 24.52 10.20
CA SER A 954 0.35 25.02 9.16
C SER A 954 -0.36 25.22 7.82
N GLY A 955 -1.38 24.39 7.52
CA GLY A 955 -2.20 24.49 6.32
C GLY A 955 -3.32 25.52 6.38
N LEU A 956 -3.59 26.12 7.55
CA LEU A 956 -4.65 27.14 7.73
C LEU A 956 -4.15 28.25 8.68
N PRO A 957 -3.35 29.20 8.17
CA PRO A 957 -2.89 30.35 8.95
C PRO A 957 -4.06 31.14 9.55
N GLY A 958 -3.92 31.57 10.80
CA GLY A 958 -4.97 32.26 11.53
C GLY A 958 -5.98 31.36 12.24
N SER A 959 -5.84 30.03 12.16
CA SER A 959 -6.65 29.06 12.91
C SER A 959 -6.19 28.92 14.37
N SER A 960 -6.09 30.05 15.11
CA SER A 960 -5.51 30.07 16.46
C SER A 960 -6.32 29.27 17.48
N PHE A 961 -5.65 28.35 18.18
CA PHE A 961 -6.23 27.53 19.26
C PHE A 961 -5.19 27.23 20.35
N LYS A 962 -5.63 26.63 21.47
CA LYS A 962 -4.78 26.32 22.62
C LYS A 962 -4.48 24.82 22.70
N VAL A 963 -3.23 24.44 22.51
CA VAL A 963 -2.71 23.09 22.75
C VAL A 963 -2.39 22.93 24.23
N LYS A 964 -2.85 21.82 24.83
CA LYS A 964 -2.57 21.47 26.22
C LYS A 964 -1.79 20.15 26.28
N GLY A 965 -0.99 19.97 27.31
CA GLY A 965 -0.26 18.76 27.63
C GLY A 965 -0.33 18.41 29.11
N ILE A 966 0.45 17.43 29.52
CA ILE A 966 0.62 17.07 30.93
C ILE A 966 1.19 18.25 31.67
N GLY A 967 0.48 18.74 32.68
CA GLY A 967 0.89 19.88 33.49
C GLY A 967 2.03 19.56 34.46
N LEU A 968 2.56 20.59 35.12
CA LEU A 968 3.55 20.44 36.16
C LEU A 968 2.91 19.89 37.44
N SER A 969 3.71 19.21 38.27
CA SER A 969 3.28 18.67 39.55
C SER A 969 3.17 19.77 40.62
N LYS A 970 2.10 19.75 41.39
CA LYS A 970 1.89 20.70 42.53
C LYS A 970 2.79 20.38 43.70
N SER A 971 2.92 19.12 44.05
CA SER A 971 3.70 18.65 45.19
C SER A 971 4.64 17.51 44.77
N LYS A 972 5.84 17.51 45.36
CA LYS A 972 6.84 16.47 45.15
C LYS A 972 7.41 16.04 46.49
N THR A 973 7.48 14.76 46.75
CA THR A 973 8.18 14.20 47.92
C THR A 973 9.38 13.41 47.40
N LYS A 974 10.55 13.75 47.91
CA LYS A 974 11.81 13.10 47.57
C LYS A 974 12.39 12.43 48.80
N ALA A 975 12.91 11.23 48.66
CA ALA A 975 13.71 10.55 49.65
C ALA A 975 14.99 10.05 48.99
N GLY A 976 16.12 10.21 49.64
CA GLY A 976 17.40 9.78 49.10
C GLY A 976 18.32 9.22 50.16
N VAL A 977 19.24 8.37 49.69
CA VAL A 977 20.35 7.84 50.48
C VAL A 977 21.66 7.95 49.73
N GLY A 978 22.76 8.14 50.41
CA GLY A 978 24.03 8.31 49.74
C GLY A 978 25.20 7.95 50.66
N ALA A 979 26.35 7.79 50.04
CA ALA A 979 27.61 7.62 50.68
C ALA A 979 28.68 8.48 50.01
N LEU A 980 29.45 9.20 50.81
CA LEU A 980 30.62 9.96 50.40
C LEU A 980 31.85 9.38 51.12
N THR A 981 32.83 8.94 50.35
CA THR A 981 34.09 8.42 50.92
C THR A 981 35.24 9.34 50.56
N GLU A 982 35.89 9.91 51.56
CA GLU A 982 37.15 10.60 51.47
C GLU A 982 38.25 9.52 51.67
N VAL A 983 38.93 9.17 50.57
CA VAL A 983 40.00 8.16 50.59
C VAL A 983 41.25 8.75 51.22
N ASN A 984 41.54 10.03 50.87
CA ASN A 984 42.61 10.87 51.48
C ASN A 984 42.28 12.35 51.26
N SER A 985 43.13 13.24 51.62
CA SER A 985 42.95 14.68 51.47
C SER A 985 42.80 15.17 50.03
N SER A 986 43.33 14.40 49.06
CA SER A 986 43.33 14.75 47.64
C SER A 986 42.26 14.05 46.83
N PHE A 987 41.68 12.95 47.30
CA PHE A 987 40.74 12.11 46.51
C PHE A 987 39.56 11.64 47.33
N GLY A 988 38.38 11.74 46.73
CA GLY A 988 37.13 11.15 47.25
C GLY A 988 36.18 10.76 46.14
N TRP A 989 35.21 9.90 46.49
CA TRP A 989 34.11 9.47 45.61
C TRP A 989 32.76 9.45 46.34
N TYR A 990 31.69 9.55 45.60
CA TYR A 990 30.35 9.50 46.16
C TYR A 990 29.36 8.76 45.27
N VAL A 991 28.32 8.23 45.87
CA VAL A 991 27.17 7.64 45.22
C VAL A 991 25.90 8.03 45.96
N ASN A 992 24.85 8.40 45.23
CA ASN A 992 23.53 8.72 45.77
C ASN A 992 22.44 8.03 44.97
N TYR A 993 21.38 7.64 45.66
CA TYR A 993 20.12 7.22 45.08
C TYR A 993 18.99 8.12 45.58
N ASP A 994 18.20 8.63 44.70
CA ASP A 994 17.10 9.55 44.98
C ASP A 994 15.81 9.01 44.34
N GLY A 995 14.75 8.81 45.10
CA GLY A 995 13.40 8.49 44.66
C GLY A 995 12.48 9.74 44.81
N GLU A 996 11.72 10.04 43.80
CA GLU A 996 10.73 11.12 43.78
C GLU A 996 9.34 10.59 43.42
N ILE A 997 8.32 11.03 44.16
CA ILE A 997 6.93 10.86 43.84
C ILE A 997 6.29 12.23 43.72
N SER A 998 5.54 12.46 42.64
CA SER A 998 4.90 13.73 42.40
C SER A 998 3.38 13.59 42.28
N SER A 999 2.66 14.68 42.71
CA SER A 999 1.21 14.72 42.70
C SER A 999 0.70 16.10 42.28
N GLY A 1000 -0.56 16.21 41.89
CA GLY A 1000 -1.19 17.38 41.32
C GLY A 1000 -1.85 17.08 39.98
N LYS A 1001 -1.89 18.02 39.04
CA LYS A 1001 -2.33 17.79 37.67
C LYS A 1001 -1.40 16.83 36.96
N GLY A 1002 -0.13 17.17 36.82
CA GLY A 1002 0.93 16.25 36.46
C GLY A 1002 1.31 15.37 37.65
N LYS A 1003 1.37 14.06 37.37
CA LYS A 1003 1.75 13.01 38.32
C LYS A 1003 2.94 12.27 37.74
N GLY A 1004 3.70 11.62 38.60
CA GLY A 1004 4.79 10.78 38.12
C GLY A 1004 5.70 10.32 39.25
N ASN A 1005 6.71 9.62 38.85
CA ASN A 1005 7.84 9.26 39.70
C ASN A 1005 9.14 9.54 38.95
N ASN A 1006 10.22 9.61 39.70
CA ASN A 1006 11.56 9.72 39.14
C ASN A 1006 12.55 9.05 40.08
N ASN A 1007 13.38 8.15 39.54
CA ASN A 1007 14.45 7.50 40.30
C ASN A 1007 15.77 7.91 39.70
N VAL A 1008 16.66 8.43 40.50
CA VAL A 1008 17.94 8.99 40.05
C VAL A 1008 19.08 8.29 40.79
N VAL A 1009 20.07 7.84 40.06
CA VAL A 1009 21.36 7.41 40.59
C VAL A 1009 22.42 8.42 40.18
N THR A 1010 23.22 8.88 41.12
CA THR A 1010 24.33 9.78 40.85
C THR A 1010 25.62 9.21 41.44
N THR A 1011 26.72 9.28 40.69
CA THR A 1011 28.06 8.96 41.20
C THR A 1011 29.07 10.03 40.78
N GLY A 1012 30.09 10.22 41.56
CA GLY A 1012 31.11 11.22 41.22
C GLY A 1012 32.43 11.02 41.93
N LEU A 1013 33.43 11.71 41.39
CA LEU A 1013 34.81 11.77 41.91
C LEU A 1013 35.17 13.19 42.24
N ARG A 1014 36.01 13.37 43.24
CA ARG A 1014 36.58 14.63 43.65
C ARG A 1014 38.08 14.54 43.76
N PHE A 1015 38.75 15.60 43.31
CA PHE A 1015 40.19 15.79 43.39
C PHE A 1015 40.50 17.18 43.99
N ASN A 1016 41.32 17.23 45.01
CA ASN A 1016 41.84 18.49 45.58
C ASN A 1016 43.31 18.63 45.19
N PHE A 1017 43.64 19.77 44.69
CA PHE A 1017 45.02 20.10 44.23
C PHE A 1017 45.69 21.09 45.14
#